data_a0f58156ae0bea253fe58edab3318e6f
#
_entry.id   a0f58156ae0bea253fe58edab3318e6f
#
_cell.length_a   1.000
_cell.length_b   1.000
_cell.length_c   1.000
_cell.angle_alpha   90.00
_cell.angle_beta   90.00
_cell.angle_gamma   90.00
#
_symmetry.space_group_name_H-M   'P 1'
#
loop_
_entity.id
_entity.type
_entity.pdbx_description
1 polymer ?
#
loop_
_entity_poly.entity_id
_entity_poly.type
_entity_poly.pdbx_seq_one_letter_code
_entity_poly.pdbx_strand_id
1 'polypeptide(L)'
;MFDEKIMELELAGRILKVSTGKISRQSSGAIVIQYGDTVVLSTANRSKEARKGADFFPLTVDYVEKFYSTGKFPGGFNKREGRPSTNATLIARLIDRPIRPMFPEGFNYDVHIVNTVLSYDEVNTPDYLGIIGSSLALMISDIPFLGPVAGVTVGYKNGEFILNPSPAELEESELDLSVAGTKDAVNMVEAGAKELDEETMLKAIMFAHDNIKKICEFQEVFAKLYGKENIEFTKEEVLPLVKDFIDTNGHKRLQEAVLTTGKKNREEAVDSLEEELLNKFIGENYPDVPEEELPEDVITEFKTYYHDLMKKLVREAILYHKHRVDGRTTTEIRPLDAQIDVLPIPHGSALFTRGETQSLAITTLGTKADEQLIDDLEKEYYKKFYLHYNFPPYSVGEVGRMGSPGRRELGHGSLAERALSYVIPSEEEFPYTIRVVSEITESNGSSSQASICGGSLSLMSAGVPIKEHVAGIAMGLIKEGEEFTVLTDIMGLEDHLGDMDFKVAGTKSGITALQMDIKITGITEEIMRIALNQAHEARIQILELMNNTISKPAELKSNVPRIQQITIPKDKIAVLIGPGGKNIKGIIDQTGSTVDITDDGLVSVFAKDAETLEKTLKLIDGFIREVEYGEVYEGRVVSIMKFGAFMEILPGKEGLLHISEISPERVDKVEDVLSVGDVFKVRVISMEGGKISLSKKKV
;
A
#
# COMPACT_ATOMS: atom_id res chain seq x y z
N MET A 1 -24.97 -26.22 31.87
CA MET A 1 -23.85 -26.68 31.03
C MET A 1 -23.98 -25.95 29.69
N PHE A 2 -22.91 -25.41 29.14
CA PHE A 2 -22.99 -24.66 27.88
C PHE A 2 -23.13 -25.65 26.73
N ASP A 3 -24.04 -25.38 25.79
CA ASP A 3 -24.34 -26.24 24.65
C ASP A 3 -23.48 -25.80 23.45
N GLU A 4 -22.19 -26.12 23.52
CA GLU A 4 -21.25 -25.84 22.44
C GLU A 4 -21.52 -26.73 21.23
N LYS A 5 -21.70 -26.12 20.05
CA LYS A 5 -21.91 -26.81 18.78
C LYS A 5 -20.60 -26.70 17.98
N ILE A 6 -20.13 -27.83 17.46
CA ILE A 6 -18.85 -27.92 16.74
C ILE A 6 -19.09 -28.61 15.41
N MET A 7 -18.44 -28.10 14.33
CA MET A 7 -18.36 -28.76 13.03
C MET A 7 -16.98 -28.56 12.45
N GLU A 8 -16.49 -29.51 11.65
CA GLU A 8 -15.14 -29.53 11.10
C GLU A 8 -15.18 -29.74 9.58
N LEU A 9 -14.24 -29.12 8.85
CA LEU A 9 -14.02 -29.26 7.44
C LEU A 9 -12.53 -29.48 7.19
N GLU A 10 -12.17 -30.49 6.39
CA GLU A 10 -10.80 -30.62 5.90
C GLU A 10 -10.57 -29.66 4.73
N LEU A 11 -9.57 -28.79 4.86
CA LEU A 11 -9.20 -27.79 3.84
C LEU A 11 -7.68 -27.77 3.71
N ALA A 12 -7.15 -27.97 2.50
CA ALA A 12 -5.70 -27.99 2.22
C ALA A 12 -4.90 -28.87 3.21
N GLY A 13 -5.42 -30.06 3.54
CA GLY A 13 -4.76 -31.01 4.44
C GLY A 13 -4.76 -30.63 5.93
N ARG A 14 -5.50 -29.60 6.31
CA ARG A 14 -5.66 -29.11 7.70
C ARG A 14 -7.14 -29.05 8.07
N ILE A 15 -7.44 -29.11 9.37
CA ILE A 15 -8.83 -29.06 9.85
C ILE A 15 -9.24 -27.62 10.16
N LEU A 16 -10.26 -27.14 9.46
CA LEU A 16 -11.00 -25.93 9.79
C LEU A 16 -12.12 -26.32 10.78
N LYS A 17 -12.03 -25.86 12.01
CA LYS A 17 -12.98 -26.13 13.08
C LYS A 17 -13.79 -24.89 13.40
N VAL A 18 -15.10 -25.04 13.46
CA VAL A 18 -16.03 -23.95 13.78
C VAL A 18 -16.85 -24.34 15.01
N SER A 19 -17.00 -23.40 15.95
CA SER A 19 -17.87 -23.60 17.10
C SER A 19 -18.70 -22.36 17.45
N THR A 20 -19.89 -22.61 18.05
CA THR A 20 -20.80 -21.58 18.56
C THR A 20 -21.43 -21.99 19.89
N GLY A 21 -22.10 -21.06 20.60
CA GLY A 21 -22.89 -21.31 21.80
C GLY A 21 -22.14 -21.24 23.14
N LYS A 22 -20.79 -21.14 23.13
CA LYS A 22 -19.96 -21.09 24.34
C LYS A 22 -19.47 -19.70 24.70
N ILE A 23 -18.93 -18.98 23.72
CA ILE A 23 -18.32 -17.65 23.87
C ILE A 23 -19.25 -16.60 23.24
N SER A 24 -19.27 -15.38 23.79
CA SER A 24 -20.03 -14.23 23.28
C SER A 24 -21.53 -14.47 23.06
N ARG A 25 -22.19 -15.14 24.01
CA ARG A 25 -23.61 -15.58 23.91
C ARG A 25 -24.64 -14.44 23.88
N GLN A 26 -24.22 -13.20 24.11
CA GLN A 26 -25.10 -12.01 24.01
C GLN A 26 -25.11 -11.42 22.61
N SER A 27 -24.19 -11.82 21.73
CA SER A 27 -24.18 -11.38 20.34
C SER A 27 -25.35 -11.99 19.55
N SER A 28 -25.82 -11.29 18.52
CA SER A 28 -26.82 -11.83 17.59
C SER A 28 -26.31 -13.12 16.93
N GLY A 29 -25.04 -13.13 16.50
CA GLY A 29 -24.29 -14.31 16.08
C GLY A 29 -22.86 -14.26 16.60
N ALA A 30 -22.31 -15.42 17.01
CA ALA A 30 -20.93 -15.54 17.47
C ALA A 30 -20.33 -16.88 17.06
N ILE A 31 -19.16 -16.83 16.46
CA ILE A 31 -18.40 -17.96 15.94
C ILE A 31 -16.98 -17.92 16.50
N VAL A 32 -16.49 -19.05 16.96
CA VAL A 32 -15.05 -19.28 17.14
C VAL A 32 -14.61 -20.17 16.01
N ILE A 33 -13.72 -19.67 15.17
CA ILE A 33 -13.13 -20.37 14.02
C ILE A 33 -11.65 -20.65 14.31
N GLN A 34 -11.24 -21.88 14.09
CA GLN A 34 -9.88 -22.35 14.33
C GLN A 34 -9.34 -23.08 13.10
N TYR A 35 -8.10 -22.77 12.71
CA TYR A 35 -7.37 -23.44 11.64
C TYR A 35 -5.93 -23.64 12.07
N GLY A 36 -5.49 -24.89 12.27
CA GLY A 36 -4.30 -25.16 13.05
C GLY A 36 -4.45 -24.67 14.49
N ASP A 37 -3.47 -23.91 15.01
CA ASP A 37 -3.54 -23.27 16.32
C ASP A 37 -3.94 -21.77 16.23
N THR A 38 -4.26 -21.28 15.03
CA THR A 38 -4.83 -19.94 14.84
C THR A 38 -6.32 -19.95 15.15
N VAL A 39 -6.78 -19.04 16.02
CA VAL A 39 -8.17 -18.93 16.49
C VAL A 39 -8.65 -17.50 16.38
N VAL A 40 -9.80 -17.31 15.72
CA VAL A 40 -10.49 -16.03 15.60
C VAL A 40 -11.87 -16.12 16.19
N LEU A 41 -12.27 -15.13 16.99
CA LEU A 41 -13.65 -14.91 17.43
C LEU A 41 -14.29 -13.88 16.51
N SER A 42 -15.34 -14.27 15.79
CA SER A 42 -16.14 -13.39 14.95
C SER A 42 -17.52 -13.20 15.55
N THR A 43 -17.96 -11.96 15.73
CA THR A 43 -19.27 -11.61 16.26
C THR A 43 -20.01 -10.68 15.33
N ALA A 44 -21.33 -10.85 15.22
CA ALA A 44 -22.21 -9.96 14.46
C ALA A 44 -23.35 -9.49 15.38
N ASN A 45 -23.63 -8.20 15.35
CA ASN A 45 -24.71 -7.55 16.08
C ASN A 45 -25.40 -6.53 15.21
N ARG A 46 -26.69 -6.28 15.44
CA ARG A 46 -27.44 -5.20 14.81
C ARG A 46 -28.07 -4.26 15.85
N SER A 47 -28.42 -3.05 15.41
CA SER A 47 -29.25 -2.15 16.20
C SER A 47 -30.66 -2.73 16.40
N LYS A 48 -31.40 -2.22 17.38
CA LYS A 48 -32.79 -2.64 17.63
C LYS A 48 -33.76 -2.04 16.60
N GLU A 49 -33.43 -0.85 16.08
CA GLU A 49 -34.25 -0.07 15.17
C GLU A 49 -33.47 0.23 13.90
N ALA A 50 -34.18 0.35 12.78
CA ALA A 50 -33.61 0.79 11.52
C ALA A 50 -33.23 2.27 11.59
N ARG A 51 -32.16 2.64 10.91
CA ARG A 51 -31.71 4.03 10.78
C ARG A 51 -32.59 4.75 9.75
N LYS A 52 -33.33 5.76 10.18
CA LYS A 52 -34.17 6.55 9.30
C LYS A 52 -33.33 7.45 8.39
N GLY A 53 -33.72 7.58 7.12
CA GLY A 53 -33.11 8.48 6.16
C GLY A 53 -31.65 8.14 5.82
N ALA A 54 -31.21 6.92 6.01
CA ALA A 54 -29.88 6.50 5.60
C ALA A 54 -29.86 6.24 4.09
N ASP A 55 -28.99 6.94 3.38
CA ASP A 55 -28.68 6.78 1.97
C ASP A 55 -27.62 5.70 1.69
N PHE A 56 -27.09 5.07 2.77
CA PHE A 56 -26.09 4.01 2.70
C PHE A 56 -26.37 2.93 3.74
N PHE A 57 -25.90 1.73 3.47
CA PHE A 57 -25.97 0.61 4.45
C PHE A 57 -24.95 0.81 5.58
N PRO A 58 -25.41 0.97 6.84
CA PRO A 58 -24.55 1.31 7.97
C PRO A 58 -23.83 0.06 8.55
N LEU A 59 -22.93 -0.55 7.78
CA LEU A 59 -22.07 -1.64 8.21
C LEU A 59 -20.75 -1.13 8.75
N THR A 60 -20.37 -1.60 9.94
CA THR A 60 -19.02 -1.41 10.49
C THR A 60 -18.37 -2.78 10.68
N VAL A 61 -17.16 -2.94 10.17
CA VAL A 61 -16.33 -4.13 10.38
C VAL A 61 -15.05 -3.71 11.08
N ASP A 62 -14.75 -4.35 12.20
CA ASP A 62 -13.51 -4.20 12.93
C ASP A 62 -12.74 -5.53 12.97
N TYR A 63 -11.43 -5.42 12.80
CA TYR A 63 -10.48 -6.49 12.98
C TYR A 63 -9.52 -6.10 14.10
N VAL A 64 -9.43 -6.94 15.12
CA VAL A 64 -8.74 -6.61 16.37
C VAL A 64 -7.59 -7.58 16.59
N GLU A 65 -6.40 -7.08 16.41
CA GLU A 65 -5.15 -7.76 16.73
C GLU A 65 -4.89 -7.69 18.23
N LYS A 66 -4.50 -8.83 18.81
CA LYS A 66 -4.15 -8.95 20.21
C LYS A 66 -2.76 -9.54 20.35
N PHE A 67 -1.80 -8.79 20.86
CA PHE A 67 -0.42 -9.24 21.01
C PHE A 67 -0.28 -10.52 21.87
N TYR A 68 -1.20 -10.75 22.80
CA TYR A 68 -1.24 -11.99 23.55
C TYR A 68 -1.50 -13.24 22.68
N SER A 69 -2.07 -13.07 21.48
CA SER A 69 -2.33 -14.19 20.56
C SER A 69 -1.08 -14.89 20.08
N THR A 70 0.05 -14.17 20.06
CA THR A 70 1.41 -14.69 19.78
C THR A 70 2.29 -14.73 21.03
N GLY A 71 1.72 -14.57 22.24
CA GLY A 71 2.47 -14.54 23.50
C GLY A 71 3.34 -13.28 23.69
N LYS A 72 3.10 -12.21 22.92
CA LYS A 72 3.87 -10.95 22.96
C LYS A 72 3.18 -9.88 23.80
N PHE A 73 3.94 -8.87 24.21
CA PHE A 73 3.42 -7.63 24.78
C PHE A 73 3.42 -6.53 23.71
N PRO A 74 2.42 -5.62 23.71
CA PRO A 74 2.47 -4.43 22.84
C PRO A 74 3.73 -3.61 23.05
N GLY A 75 4.37 -3.15 21.96
CA GLY A 75 5.65 -2.43 22.00
C GLY A 75 5.61 -1.06 22.67
N GLY A 76 4.47 -0.36 22.64
CA GLY A 76 4.33 0.99 23.14
C GLY A 76 4.54 1.14 24.67
N PHE A 77 4.73 2.37 25.15
CA PHE A 77 4.99 2.69 26.56
C PHE A 77 3.92 2.13 27.52
N ASN A 78 2.65 2.22 27.15
CA ASN A 78 1.53 1.75 27.98
C ASN A 78 1.35 0.23 28.00
N LYS A 79 2.11 -0.52 27.19
CA LYS A 79 1.99 -1.98 27.04
C LYS A 79 0.55 -2.44 26.83
N ARG A 80 -0.22 -1.66 26.04
CA ARG A 80 -1.61 -1.91 25.70
C ARG A 80 -1.83 -1.56 24.24
N GLU A 81 -2.65 -2.35 23.54
CA GLU A 81 -3.09 -2.06 22.19
C GLU A 81 -3.81 -0.70 22.16
N GLY A 82 -3.45 0.12 21.18
CA GLY A 82 -4.01 1.44 20.96
C GLY A 82 -4.99 1.47 19.78
N ARG A 83 -4.71 2.34 18.80
CA ARG A 83 -5.45 2.35 17.53
C ARG A 83 -5.13 1.11 16.72
N PRO A 84 -6.06 0.64 15.86
CA PRO A 84 -5.76 -0.43 14.93
C PRO A 84 -4.49 -0.13 14.10
N SER A 85 -3.68 -1.15 13.86
CA SER A 85 -2.54 -1.06 12.95
C SER A 85 -3.03 -0.76 11.51
N THR A 86 -2.13 -0.37 10.62
CA THR A 86 -2.46 -0.26 9.20
C THR A 86 -2.91 -1.62 8.67
N ASN A 87 -2.22 -2.70 9.04
CA ASN A 87 -2.57 -4.07 8.67
C ASN A 87 -3.98 -4.45 9.14
N ALA A 88 -4.29 -4.26 10.43
CA ALA A 88 -5.63 -4.52 10.97
C ALA A 88 -6.73 -3.73 10.22
N THR A 89 -6.44 -2.48 9.84
CA THR A 89 -7.37 -1.65 9.06
C THR A 89 -7.58 -2.19 7.65
N LEU A 90 -6.53 -2.70 6.99
CA LEU A 90 -6.61 -3.31 5.67
C LEU A 90 -7.37 -4.63 5.71
N ILE A 91 -7.11 -5.48 6.71
CA ILE A 91 -7.85 -6.74 6.90
C ILE A 91 -9.33 -6.47 7.20
N ALA A 92 -9.65 -5.46 8.03
CA ALA A 92 -11.05 -5.06 8.25
C ALA A 92 -11.75 -4.68 6.94
N ARG A 93 -11.04 -4.00 6.01
CA ARG A 93 -11.56 -3.69 4.67
C ARG A 93 -11.67 -4.94 3.79
N LEU A 94 -10.70 -5.85 3.88
CA LEU A 94 -10.73 -7.13 3.16
C LEU A 94 -11.98 -7.97 3.55
N ILE A 95 -12.42 -7.89 4.82
CA ILE A 95 -13.61 -8.55 5.32
C ILE A 95 -14.90 -7.80 4.93
N ASP A 96 -14.91 -6.47 5.04
CA ASP A 96 -16.08 -5.62 4.73
C ASP A 96 -16.52 -5.76 3.26
N ARG A 97 -15.58 -5.69 2.33
CA ARG A 97 -15.84 -5.63 0.89
C ARG A 97 -16.67 -6.79 0.34
N PRO A 98 -16.38 -8.08 0.61
CA PRO A 98 -17.19 -9.18 0.11
C PRO A 98 -18.49 -9.39 0.89
N ILE A 99 -18.61 -8.89 2.10
CA ILE A 99 -19.78 -9.07 2.97
C ILE A 99 -20.86 -8.00 2.70
N ARG A 100 -20.44 -6.75 2.49
CA ARG A 100 -21.33 -5.59 2.31
C ARG A 100 -22.38 -5.78 1.20
N PRO A 101 -22.07 -6.26 -0.01
CA PRO A 101 -23.05 -6.45 -1.08
C PRO A 101 -24.04 -7.58 -0.83
N MET A 102 -23.86 -8.36 0.24
CA MET A 102 -24.68 -9.53 0.55
C MET A 102 -25.82 -9.22 1.55
N PHE A 103 -26.10 -7.95 1.81
CA PHE A 103 -27.29 -7.56 2.56
C PHE A 103 -28.43 -7.23 1.60
N PRO A 104 -29.66 -7.55 1.97
CA PRO A 104 -30.81 -7.25 1.12
C PRO A 104 -31.03 -5.73 1.03
N GLU A 105 -31.45 -5.27 -0.13
CA GLU A 105 -31.77 -3.87 -0.38
C GLU A 105 -32.86 -3.37 0.56
N GLY A 106 -32.69 -2.18 1.13
CA GLY A 106 -33.62 -1.58 2.09
C GLY A 106 -33.40 -2.04 3.54
N PHE A 107 -32.40 -2.87 3.81
CA PHE A 107 -32.04 -3.23 5.19
C PHE A 107 -31.15 -2.13 5.80
N ASN A 108 -31.76 -1.21 6.55
CA ASN A 108 -31.11 0.00 7.08
C ASN A 108 -30.80 -0.06 8.59
N TYR A 109 -30.59 -1.26 9.15
CA TYR A 109 -30.14 -1.41 10.54
C TYR A 109 -28.62 -1.22 10.62
N ASP A 110 -28.13 -0.56 11.69
CA ASP A 110 -26.68 -0.55 11.95
C ASP A 110 -26.22 -1.98 12.23
N VAL A 111 -25.23 -2.46 11.49
CA VAL A 111 -24.60 -3.78 11.71
C VAL A 111 -23.14 -3.59 12.08
N HIS A 112 -22.73 -4.28 13.15
CA HIS A 112 -21.36 -4.27 13.62
C HIS A 112 -20.79 -5.68 13.67
N ILE A 113 -19.74 -5.91 12.92
CA ILE A 113 -18.98 -7.16 12.90
C ILE A 113 -17.63 -6.91 13.56
N VAL A 114 -17.26 -7.77 14.51
CA VAL A 114 -15.94 -7.69 15.17
C VAL A 114 -15.26 -9.03 15.07
N ASN A 115 -14.06 -9.04 14.50
CA ASN A 115 -13.18 -10.19 14.43
C ASN A 115 -11.99 -9.97 15.38
N THR A 116 -11.82 -10.84 16.37
CA THR A 116 -10.75 -10.75 17.34
C THR A 116 -9.82 -11.95 17.21
N VAL A 117 -8.56 -11.72 16.96
CA VAL A 117 -7.53 -12.77 16.92
C VAL A 117 -7.20 -13.17 18.36
N LEU A 118 -7.56 -14.42 18.72
CA LEU A 118 -7.36 -14.95 20.07
C LEU A 118 -6.09 -15.79 20.20
N SER A 119 -5.66 -16.44 19.11
CA SER A 119 -4.44 -17.22 19.02
C SER A 119 -3.93 -17.15 17.58
N TYR A 120 -2.61 -17.07 17.38
CA TYR A 120 -1.98 -17.07 16.06
C TYR A 120 -0.70 -17.90 16.09
N ASP A 121 -0.65 -18.92 15.24
CA ASP A 121 0.46 -19.90 15.17
C ASP A 121 1.60 -19.50 14.20
N GLU A 122 1.53 -18.30 13.63
CA GLU A 122 2.49 -17.77 12.64
C GLU A 122 2.61 -18.62 11.36
N VAL A 123 1.68 -19.57 11.16
CA VAL A 123 1.58 -20.44 9.97
C VAL A 123 0.28 -20.23 9.23
N ASN A 124 -0.83 -20.14 9.95
CA ASN A 124 -2.17 -19.98 9.39
C ASN A 124 -2.64 -18.55 9.58
N THR A 125 -2.62 -17.72 8.53
CA THR A 125 -3.00 -16.31 8.64
C THR A 125 -4.46 -16.15 9.04
N PRO A 126 -4.77 -15.24 9.97
CA PRO A 126 -6.13 -15.10 10.51
C PRO A 126 -7.07 -14.24 9.64
N ASP A 127 -6.61 -13.63 8.57
CA ASP A 127 -7.32 -12.67 7.71
C ASP A 127 -8.52 -13.32 6.98
N TYR A 128 -8.30 -14.40 6.22
CA TYR A 128 -9.39 -15.11 5.53
C TYR A 128 -10.32 -15.85 6.53
N LEU A 129 -9.81 -16.21 7.72
CA LEU A 129 -10.66 -16.74 8.79
C LEU A 129 -11.67 -15.70 9.29
N GLY A 130 -11.27 -14.41 9.28
CA GLY A 130 -12.17 -13.29 9.56
C GLY A 130 -13.33 -13.18 8.57
N ILE A 131 -13.09 -13.43 7.26
CA ILE A 131 -14.15 -13.45 6.24
C ILE A 131 -15.14 -14.59 6.52
N ILE A 132 -14.63 -15.82 6.69
CA ILE A 132 -15.45 -17.02 6.93
C ILE A 132 -16.20 -16.90 8.26
N GLY A 133 -15.52 -16.47 9.33
CA GLY A 133 -16.09 -16.29 10.65
C GLY A 133 -17.19 -15.22 10.68
N SER A 134 -16.99 -14.09 9.99
CA SER A 134 -17.98 -13.02 9.85
C SER A 134 -19.23 -13.50 9.11
N SER A 135 -19.04 -14.22 7.98
CA SER A 135 -20.13 -14.81 7.21
C SER A 135 -20.94 -15.80 8.07
N LEU A 136 -20.26 -16.71 8.75
CA LEU A 136 -20.92 -17.66 9.65
C LEU A 136 -21.64 -16.99 10.82
N ALA A 137 -21.06 -15.93 11.42
CA ALA A 137 -21.70 -15.17 12.49
C ALA A 137 -23.00 -14.51 12.02
N LEU A 138 -23.01 -13.97 10.79
CA LEU A 138 -24.22 -13.44 10.16
C LEU A 138 -25.23 -14.55 9.86
N MET A 139 -24.80 -15.64 9.24
CA MET A 139 -25.66 -16.77 8.85
C MET A 139 -26.39 -17.44 10.03
N ILE A 140 -25.79 -17.44 11.23
CA ILE A 140 -26.44 -18.00 12.43
C ILE A 140 -27.18 -16.97 13.29
N SER A 141 -27.12 -15.69 12.92
CA SER A 141 -27.79 -14.58 13.61
C SER A 141 -29.24 -14.43 13.15
N ASP A 142 -29.94 -13.43 13.70
CA ASP A 142 -31.25 -12.96 13.23
C ASP A 142 -31.14 -11.84 12.16
N ILE A 143 -29.94 -11.57 11.67
CA ILE A 143 -29.65 -10.51 10.68
C ILE A 143 -29.89 -11.09 9.27
N PRO A 144 -30.74 -10.46 8.43
CA PRO A 144 -30.90 -10.86 7.04
C PRO A 144 -29.60 -10.77 6.26
N PHE A 145 -29.13 -11.88 5.70
CA PHE A 145 -27.87 -11.98 4.96
C PHE A 145 -28.00 -12.97 3.80
N LEU A 146 -27.61 -12.54 2.60
CA LEU A 146 -27.76 -13.32 1.35
C LEU A 146 -26.56 -14.25 1.07
N GLY A 147 -25.66 -14.40 2.07
CA GLY A 147 -24.52 -15.32 2.00
C GLY A 147 -24.92 -16.80 1.93
N PRO A 148 -23.95 -17.70 2.05
CA PRO A 148 -22.61 -17.51 2.63
C PRO A 148 -21.58 -16.86 1.72
N VAL A 149 -20.58 -16.25 2.38
CA VAL A 149 -19.35 -15.76 1.75
C VAL A 149 -18.16 -16.48 2.37
N ALA A 150 -17.20 -16.89 1.56
CA ALA A 150 -15.93 -17.41 2.03
C ALA A 150 -14.76 -16.71 1.36
N GLY A 151 -13.61 -16.75 2.01
CA GLY A 151 -12.35 -16.23 1.48
C GLY A 151 -11.22 -17.24 1.63
N VAL A 152 -10.27 -17.20 0.72
CA VAL A 152 -9.04 -17.98 0.75
C VAL A 152 -7.88 -17.14 0.20
N THR A 153 -6.65 -17.50 0.59
CA THR A 153 -5.43 -16.97 0.01
C THR A 153 -4.81 -18.00 -0.94
N VAL A 154 -4.23 -17.54 -2.05
CA VAL A 154 -3.55 -18.38 -3.04
C VAL A 154 -2.16 -17.85 -3.31
N GLY A 155 -1.16 -18.70 -3.14
CA GLY A 155 0.20 -18.51 -3.61
C GLY A 155 0.43 -19.18 -4.96
N TYR A 156 1.54 -18.80 -5.65
CA TYR A 156 1.98 -19.43 -6.89
C TYR A 156 3.48 -19.60 -6.89
N LYS A 157 3.95 -20.83 -7.04
CA LYS A 157 5.37 -21.15 -7.03
C LYS A 157 5.66 -22.31 -7.96
N ASN A 158 6.68 -22.18 -8.81
CA ASN A 158 7.11 -23.24 -9.75
C ASN A 158 5.99 -23.80 -10.65
N GLY A 159 5.03 -22.98 -11.03
CA GLY A 159 3.91 -23.39 -11.89
C GLY A 159 2.73 -24.03 -11.16
N GLU A 160 2.73 -24.05 -9.82
CA GLU A 160 1.67 -24.66 -9.01
C GLU A 160 1.02 -23.63 -8.07
N PHE A 161 -0.31 -23.73 -7.91
CA PHE A 161 -1.07 -22.91 -6.95
C PHE A 161 -1.06 -23.57 -5.57
N ILE A 162 -0.86 -22.77 -4.54
CA ILE A 162 -0.85 -23.19 -3.14
C ILE A 162 -2.03 -22.54 -2.44
N LEU A 163 -2.91 -23.35 -1.86
CA LEU A 163 -4.08 -22.87 -1.10
C LEU A 163 -3.69 -22.54 0.34
N ASN A 164 -4.02 -21.34 0.80
CA ASN A 164 -3.72 -20.82 2.13
C ASN A 164 -2.25 -21.04 2.52
N PRO A 165 -1.31 -20.49 1.72
CA PRO A 165 0.11 -20.61 2.01
C PRO A 165 0.44 -19.95 3.36
N SER A 166 1.45 -20.48 4.04
CA SER A 166 2.05 -19.83 5.21
C SER A 166 2.79 -18.54 4.82
N PRO A 167 3.07 -17.62 5.76
CA PRO A 167 3.88 -16.44 5.48
C PRO A 167 5.26 -16.76 4.86
N ALA A 168 5.90 -17.85 5.29
CA ALA A 168 7.17 -18.30 4.73
C ALA A 168 7.04 -18.76 3.27
N GLU A 169 5.94 -19.44 2.91
CA GLU A 169 5.67 -19.84 1.52
C GLU A 169 5.32 -18.62 0.66
N LEU A 170 4.66 -17.59 1.21
CA LEU A 170 4.36 -16.34 0.51
C LEU A 170 5.61 -15.52 0.18
N GLU A 171 6.62 -15.51 1.04
CA GLU A 171 7.90 -14.82 0.75
C GLU A 171 8.56 -15.35 -0.53
N GLU A 172 8.46 -16.66 -0.77
CA GLU A 172 9.00 -17.33 -1.96
C GLU A 172 8.03 -17.37 -3.15
N SER A 173 6.77 -16.98 -2.94
CA SER A 173 5.71 -17.01 -3.94
C SER A 173 5.85 -15.87 -4.96
N GLU A 174 5.39 -16.13 -6.20
CA GLU A 174 5.24 -15.12 -7.25
C GLU A 174 3.87 -14.42 -7.18
N LEU A 175 2.99 -14.90 -6.30
CA LEU A 175 1.62 -14.41 -6.14
C LEU A 175 1.24 -14.43 -4.65
N ASP A 176 0.67 -13.32 -4.20
CA ASP A 176 -0.09 -13.21 -2.95
C ASP A 176 -1.49 -12.74 -3.33
N LEU A 177 -2.44 -13.67 -3.37
CA LEU A 177 -3.79 -13.44 -3.88
C LEU A 177 -4.83 -13.81 -2.83
N SER A 178 -5.60 -12.83 -2.38
CA SER A 178 -6.81 -13.04 -1.58
C SER A 178 -8.05 -12.96 -2.46
N VAL A 179 -8.89 -14.00 -2.41
CA VAL A 179 -10.15 -14.06 -3.14
C VAL A 179 -11.28 -14.35 -2.15
N ALA A 180 -12.39 -13.64 -2.30
CA ALA A 180 -13.63 -13.98 -1.61
C ALA A 180 -14.81 -14.03 -2.58
N GLY A 181 -15.83 -14.78 -2.20
CA GLY A 181 -17.02 -14.96 -3.02
C GLY A 181 -18.05 -15.84 -2.37
N THR A 182 -19.12 -16.04 -3.11
CA THR A 182 -20.17 -17.03 -2.84
C THR A 182 -19.85 -18.34 -3.56
N LYS A 183 -20.71 -19.35 -3.45
CA LYS A 183 -20.54 -20.57 -4.25
C LYS A 183 -20.74 -20.33 -5.76
N ASP A 184 -21.47 -19.29 -6.12
CA ASP A 184 -21.88 -19.05 -7.51
C ASP A 184 -20.90 -18.12 -8.23
N ALA A 185 -20.24 -17.19 -7.49
CA ALA A 185 -19.39 -16.17 -8.12
C ALA A 185 -18.36 -15.55 -7.16
N VAL A 186 -17.27 -15.02 -7.73
CA VAL A 186 -16.28 -14.21 -7.06
C VAL A 186 -16.83 -12.79 -6.87
N ASN A 187 -16.68 -12.20 -5.67
CA ASN A 187 -17.11 -10.84 -5.40
C ASN A 187 -16.03 -9.92 -4.83
N MET A 188 -14.85 -10.43 -4.50
CA MET A 188 -13.69 -9.64 -4.10
C MET A 188 -12.38 -10.34 -4.50
N VAL A 189 -11.44 -9.55 -5.03
CA VAL A 189 -10.06 -9.99 -5.30
C VAL A 189 -9.10 -8.91 -4.82
N GLU A 190 -8.00 -9.33 -4.22
CA GLU A 190 -6.86 -8.46 -3.91
C GLU A 190 -5.56 -9.24 -4.10
N ALA A 191 -4.62 -8.72 -4.89
CA ALA A 191 -3.37 -9.42 -5.20
C ALA A 191 -2.17 -8.50 -5.30
N GLY A 192 -1.02 -9.04 -4.89
CA GLY A 192 0.32 -8.65 -5.32
C GLY A 192 0.94 -9.74 -6.17
N ALA A 193 1.61 -9.41 -7.26
CA ALA A 193 2.19 -10.39 -8.16
C ALA A 193 3.54 -9.93 -8.71
N LYS A 194 4.39 -10.89 -9.08
CA LYS A 194 5.71 -10.67 -9.66
C LYS A 194 5.61 -10.79 -11.19
N GLU A 195 4.88 -9.83 -11.83
CA GLU A 195 4.66 -9.78 -13.28
C GLU A 195 4.01 -11.03 -13.88
N LEU A 196 2.99 -11.55 -13.22
CA LEU A 196 2.21 -12.68 -13.77
C LEU A 196 1.31 -12.19 -14.91
N ASP A 197 1.12 -13.07 -15.92
CA ASP A 197 0.23 -12.80 -17.03
C ASP A 197 -1.25 -12.90 -16.63
N GLU A 198 -2.13 -12.32 -17.45
CA GLU A 198 -3.57 -12.22 -17.20
C GLU A 198 -4.25 -13.60 -17.12
N GLU A 199 -3.77 -14.57 -17.91
CA GLU A 199 -4.34 -15.92 -17.90
C GLU A 199 -3.96 -16.70 -16.63
N THR A 200 -2.73 -16.56 -16.15
CA THR A 200 -2.27 -17.15 -14.88
C THR A 200 -3.03 -16.55 -13.71
N MET A 201 -3.24 -15.23 -13.71
CA MET A 201 -4.05 -14.55 -12.70
C MET A 201 -5.49 -15.06 -12.69
N LEU A 202 -6.11 -15.19 -13.86
CA LEU A 202 -7.47 -15.71 -13.98
C LEU A 202 -7.57 -17.15 -13.44
N LYS A 203 -6.62 -18.03 -13.81
CA LYS A 203 -6.57 -19.41 -13.28
C LYS A 203 -6.41 -19.44 -11.76
N ALA A 204 -5.60 -18.55 -11.18
CA ALA A 204 -5.44 -18.45 -9.73
C ALA A 204 -6.76 -18.04 -9.04
N ILE A 205 -7.50 -17.09 -9.60
CA ILE A 205 -8.82 -16.67 -9.10
C ILE A 205 -9.81 -17.82 -9.18
N MET A 206 -9.85 -18.56 -10.29
CA MET A 206 -10.75 -19.71 -10.45
C MET A 206 -10.38 -20.86 -9.51
N PHE A 207 -9.09 -21.13 -9.30
CA PHE A 207 -8.62 -22.11 -8.30
C PHE A 207 -9.08 -21.74 -6.89
N ALA A 208 -9.00 -20.46 -6.52
CA ALA A 208 -9.52 -19.95 -5.25
C ALA A 208 -11.03 -20.19 -5.15
N HIS A 209 -11.79 -19.83 -6.20
CA HIS A 209 -13.26 -19.97 -6.22
C HIS A 209 -13.71 -21.42 -6.06
N ASP A 210 -13.04 -22.40 -6.66
CA ASP A 210 -13.36 -23.82 -6.49
C ASP A 210 -13.20 -24.31 -5.03
N ASN A 211 -12.32 -23.68 -4.25
CA ASN A 211 -12.20 -23.97 -2.83
C ASN A 211 -13.20 -23.17 -1.98
N ILE A 212 -13.52 -21.94 -2.38
CA ILE A 212 -14.57 -21.11 -1.77
C ILE A 212 -15.90 -21.84 -1.78
N LYS A 213 -16.28 -22.50 -2.91
CA LYS A 213 -17.52 -23.29 -3.03
C LYS A 213 -17.67 -24.31 -1.89
N LYS A 214 -16.61 -25.06 -1.60
CA LYS A 214 -16.61 -26.09 -0.54
C LYS A 214 -16.84 -25.48 0.85
N ILE A 215 -16.24 -24.31 1.11
CA ILE A 215 -16.41 -23.60 2.38
C ILE A 215 -17.82 -23.03 2.48
N CYS A 216 -18.38 -22.51 1.39
CA CYS A 216 -19.77 -22.04 1.36
C CYS A 216 -20.77 -23.18 1.63
N GLU A 217 -20.61 -24.34 0.99
CA GLU A 217 -21.44 -25.52 1.28
C GLU A 217 -21.38 -25.96 2.75
N PHE A 218 -20.18 -25.91 3.35
CA PHE A 218 -20.00 -26.18 4.77
C PHE A 218 -20.75 -25.16 5.65
N GLN A 219 -20.70 -23.88 5.30
CA GLN A 219 -21.40 -22.81 6.02
C GLN A 219 -22.93 -22.97 5.92
N GLU A 220 -23.46 -23.33 4.73
CA GLU A 220 -24.90 -23.60 4.53
C GLU A 220 -25.41 -24.73 5.47
N VAL A 221 -24.63 -25.82 5.60
CA VAL A 221 -24.96 -26.92 6.49
C VAL A 221 -24.93 -26.46 7.95
N PHE A 222 -23.91 -25.68 8.36
CA PHE A 222 -23.80 -25.19 9.72
C PHE A 222 -24.96 -24.25 10.09
N ALA A 223 -25.29 -23.30 9.18
CA ALA A 223 -26.38 -22.37 9.39
C ALA A 223 -27.75 -23.04 9.45
N LYS A 224 -27.97 -24.05 8.63
CA LYS A 224 -29.22 -24.87 8.69
C LYS A 224 -29.42 -25.57 10.03
N LEU A 225 -28.33 -25.96 10.68
CA LEU A 225 -28.39 -26.67 11.97
C LEU A 225 -28.54 -25.75 13.18
N TYR A 226 -27.95 -24.53 13.10
CA TYR A 226 -27.74 -23.65 14.25
C TYR A 226 -28.20 -22.22 14.06
N GLY A 227 -28.69 -21.86 12.88
CA GLY A 227 -29.17 -20.52 12.53
C GLY A 227 -30.45 -20.17 13.28
N LYS A 228 -30.64 -18.86 13.48
CA LYS A 228 -31.89 -18.27 13.98
C LYS A 228 -32.77 -17.84 12.80
N GLU A 229 -34.03 -17.61 13.05
CA GLU A 229 -34.91 -16.95 12.08
C GLU A 229 -34.51 -15.49 11.93
N ASN A 230 -34.47 -15.01 10.70
CA ASN A 230 -34.19 -13.62 10.40
C ASN A 230 -35.32 -12.71 10.86
N ILE A 231 -34.98 -11.47 11.24
CA ILE A 231 -36.01 -10.46 11.49
C ILE A 231 -36.76 -10.13 10.20
N GLU A 232 -38.01 -9.83 10.33
CA GLU A 232 -38.79 -9.22 9.27
C GLU A 232 -38.43 -7.72 9.20
N PHE A 233 -38.22 -7.20 8.00
CA PHE A 233 -38.04 -5.78 7.74
C PHE A 233 -38.83 -5.40 6.51
N THR A 234 -39.31 -4.15 6.48
CA THR A 234 -40.10 -3.62 5.36
C THR A 234 -39.19 -2.72 4.55
N LYS A 235 -39.06 -3.00 3.27
CA LYS A 235 -38.46 -2.04 2.31
C LYS A 235 -39.49 -0.91 2.14
N GLU A 236 -39.06 0.32 2.37
CA GLU A 236 -39.90 1.49 2.10
C GLU A 236 -40.15 1.58 0.59
N GLU A 237 -41.40 1.52 0.17
CA GLU A 237 -41.79 1.68 -1.24
C GLU A 237 -41.97 3.16 -1.51
N VAL A 238 -41.36 3.63 -2.60
CA VAL A 238 -41.55 5.03 -3.05
C VAL A 238 -43.00 5.31 -3.33
N LEU A 239 -43.52 6.44 -2.82
CA LEU A 239 -44.88 6.87 -3.03
C LEU A 239 -45.20 6.98 -4.52
N PRO A 240 -46.30 6.38 -5.02
CA PRO A 240 -46.66 6.48 -6.44
C PRO A 240 -46.73 7.92 -6.95
N LEU A 241 -47.15 8.84 -6.10
CA LEU A 241 -47.20 10.27 -6.40
C LEU A 241 -45.83 10.88 -6.76
N VAL A 242 -44.80 10.51 -6.01
CA VAL A 242 -43.40 10.95 -6.27
C VAL A 242 -42.92 10.38 -7.59
N LYS A 243 -43.11 9.08 -7.78
CA LYS A 243 -42.71 8.37 -8.99
C LYS A 243 -43.37 8.96 -10.24
N ASP A 244 -44.69 9.09 -10.27
CA ASP A 244 -45.43 9.60 -11.42
C ASP A 244 -45.03 11.06 -11.75
N PHE A 245 -44.78 11.88 -10.73
CA PHE A 245 -44.32 13.25 -10.92
C PHE A 245 -42.93 13.31 -11.57
N ILE A 246 -41.94 12.57 -11.04
CA ILE A 246 -40.59 12.57 -11.57
C ILE A 246 -40.53 11.97 -12.97
N ASP A 247 -41.24 10.86 -13.23
CA ASP A 247 -41.28 10.24 -14.55
C ASP A 247 -41.89 11.19 -15.58
N THR A 248 -42.92 11.97 -15.21
CA THR A 248 -43.59 12.88 -16.12
C THR A 248 -42.78 14.17 -16.37
N ASN A 249 -42.18 14.75 -15.33
CA ASN A 249 -41.56 16.09 -15.43
C ASN A 249 -40.04 16.04 -15.54
N GLY A 250 -39.41 14.98 -15.06
CA GLY A 250 -37.94 14.87 -14.90
C GLY A 250 -37.24 13.96 -15.90
N HIS A 251 -37.87 12.87 -16.35
CA HIS A 251 -37.20 11.79 -17.07
C HIS A 251 -36.31 12.26 -18.25
N LYS A 252 -36.92 13.00 -19.21
CA LYS A 252 -36.18 13.49 -20.40
C LYS A 252 -35.12 14.52 -20.03
N ARG A 253 -35.45 15.43 -19.10
CA ARG A 253 -34.52 16.47 -18.66
C ARG A 253 -33.32 15.90 -17.92
N LEU A 254 -33.52 14.88 -17.09
CA LEU A 254 -32.47 14.18 -16.40
C LEU A 254 -31.58 13.41 -17.37
N GLN A 255 -32.16 12.77 -18.39
CA GLN A 255 -31.41 12.15 -19.48
C GLN A 255 -30.45 13.13 -20.19
N GLU A 256 -30.91 14.38 -20.42
CA GLU A 256 -30.07 15.43 -21.00
C GLU A 256 -29.02 15.94 -19.99
N ALA A 257 -29.36 16.11 -18.71
CA ALA A 257 -28.49 16.62 -17.66
C ALA A 257 -27.31 15.68 -17.40
N VAL A 258 -27.52 14.35 -17.33
CA VAL A 258 -26.46 13.36 -17.08
C VAL A 258 -25.41 13.26 -18.21
N LEU A 259 -25.75 13.74 -19.41
CA LEU A 259 -24.86 13.78 -20.59
C LEU A 259 -24.11 15.11 -20.72
N THR A 260 -24.25 16.04 -19.76
CA THR A 260 -23.55 17.32 -19.77
C THR A 260 -22.00 17.08 -19.65
N THR A 261 -21.28 17.76 -20.53
CA THR A 261 -19.81 17.61 -20.60
C THR A 261 -19.10 18.25 -19.40
N GLY A 262 -18.14 17.56 -18.81
CA GLY A 262 -17.35 17.98 -17.64
C GLY A 262 -18.04 17.64 -16.32
N LYS A 263 -17.25 17.18 -15.33
CA LYS A 263 -17.77 16.72 -14.02
C LYS A 263 -18.60 17.80 -13.34
N LYS A 264 -18.02 18.97 -13.11
CA LYS A 264 -18.65 20.06 -12.37
C LYS A 264 -19.94 20.53 -13.05
N ASN A 265 -19.92 20.75 -14.37
CA ASN A 265 -21.09 21.20 -15.12
C ASN A 265 -22.23 20.17 -15.08
N ARG A 266 -21.89 18.90 -15.12
CA ARG A 266 -22.88 17.81 -15.04
C ARG A 266 -23.49 17.72 -13.64
N GLU A 267 -22.68 17.78 -12.59
CA GLU A 267 -23.16 17.82 -11.21
C GLU A 267 -24.09 19.03 -11.00
N GLU A 268 -23.67 20.23 -11.39
CA GLU A 268 -24.51 21.44 -11.32
C GLU A 268 -25.82 21.29 -12.11
N ALA A 269 -25.79 20.64 -13.28
CA ALA A 269 -27.02 20.44 -14.08
C ALA A 269 -27.97 19.43 -13.44
N VAL A 270 -27.46 18.36 -12.86
CA VAL A 270 -28.24 17.32 -12.17
C VAL A 270 -28.82 17.87 -10.87
N ASP A 271 -28.00 18.53 -10.04
CA ASP A 271 -28.41 19.08 -8.75
C ASP A 271 -29.45 20.22 -8.90
N SER A 272 -29.21 21.14 -9.85
CA SER A 272 -30.15 22.21 -10.13
C SER A 272 -31.52 21.70 -10.65
N LEU A 273 -31.49 20.61 -11.43
CA LEU A 273 -32.70 19.95 -11.88
C LEU A 273 -33.45 19.25 -10.73
N GLU A 274 -32.72 18.57 -9.84
CA GLU A 274 -33.30 17.97 -8.64
C GLU A 274 -34.03 19.02 -7.78
N GLU A 275 -33.35 20.14 -7.47
CA GLU A 275 -33.89 21.24 -6.68
C GLU A 275 -35.12 21.85 -7.33
N GLU A 276 -35.06 22.12 -8.63
CA GLU A 276 -36.19 22.67 -9.38
C GLU A 276 -37.42 21.74 -9.33
N LEU A 277 -37.20 20.44 -9.59
CA LEU A 277 -38.28 19.46 -9.61
C LEU A 277 -38.85 19.23 -8.20
N LEU A 278 -38.02 19.21 -7.17
CA LEU A 278 -38.46 19.08 -5.77
C LEU A 278 -39.31 20.28 -5.36
N ASN A 279 -38.86 21.51 -5.65
CA ASN A 279 -39.58 22.72 -5.35
C ASN A 279 -40.96 22.76 -6.08
N LYS A 280 -40.98 22.32 -7.35
CA LYS A 280 -42.22 22.21 -8.13
C LYS A 280 -43.16 21.15 -7.52
N PHE A 281 -42.63 19.99 -7.14
CA PHE A 281 -43.41 18.92 -6.52
C PHE A 281 -44.04 19.36 -5.20
N ILE A 282 -43.27 20.04 -4.35
CA ILE A 282 -43.75 20.60 -3.07
C ILE A 282 -44.84 21.64 -3.33
N GLY A 283 -44.60 22.57 -4.24
CA GLY A 283 -45.58 23.63 -4.56
C GLY A 283 -46.91 23.09 -5.13
N GLU A 284 -46.91 21.98 -5.88
CA GLU A 284 -48.11 21.35 -6.44
C GLU A 284 -48.85 20.46 -5.44
N ASN A 285 -48.15 19.77 -4.54
CA ASN A 285 -48.75 18.74 -3.67
C ASN A 285 -48.88 19.18 -2.20
N TYR A 286 -48.09 20.16 -1.76
CA TYR A 286 -48.05 20.67 -0.38
C TYR A 286 -48.11 22.22 -0.31
N PRO A 287 -49.04 22.92 -1.04
CA PRO A 287 -48.98 24.36 -1.24
C PRO A 287 -49.14 25.18 0.04
N ASP A 288 -49.80 24.63 1.06
CA ASP A 288 -50.10 25.33 2.32
C ASP A 288 -49.25 24.80 3.51
N VAL A 289 -48.27 23.94 3.25
CA VAL A 289 -47.40 23.38 4.28
C VAL A 289 -46.11 24.20 4.35
N PRO A 290 -45.75 24.78 5.50
CA PRO A 290 -44.45 25.44 5.67
C PRO A 290 -43.30 24.44 5.43
N GLU A 291 -42.20 24.93 4.89
CA GLU A 291 -41.03 24.11 4.57
C GLU A 291 -40.52 23.32 5.78
N GLU A 292 -40.60 23.91 6.99
CA GLU A 292 -40.17 23.27 8.27
C GLU A 292 -41.14 22.18 8.73
N GLU A 293 -42.34 22.09 8.18
CA GLU A 293 -43.39 21.11 8.51
C GLU A 293 -43.57 20.05 7.41
N LEU A 294 -42.80 20.13 6.30
CA LEU A 294 -42.86 19.13 5.25
C LEU A 294 -42.44 17.76 5.80
N PRO A 295 -43.14 16.69 5.39
CA PRO A 295 -42.76 15.33 5.82
C PRO A 295 -41.36 15.00 5.31
N GLU A 296 -40.41 14.79 6.23
CA GLU A 296 -39.01 14.47 5.91
C GLU A 296 -38.92 13.20 5.05
N ASP A 297 -39.81 12.25 5.26
CA ASP A 297 -39.92 11.00 4.49
C ASP A 297 -40.20 11.30 2.99
N VAL A 298 -41.05 12.24 2.66
CA VAL A 298 -41.41 12.58 1.27
C VAL A 298 -40.23 13.20 0.51
N ILE A 299 -39.46 14.05 1.16
CA ILE A 299 -38.26 14.67 0.56
C ILE A 299 -37.20 13.58 0.32
N THR A 300 -37.02 12.70 1.30
CA THR A 300 -36.07 11.60 1.20
C THR A 300 -36.47 10.64 0.07
N GLU A 301 -37.73 10.25 -0.02
CA GLU A 301 -38.24 9.41 -1.10
C GLU A 301 -38.09 10.04 -2.48
N PHE A 302 -38.35 11.37 -2.58
CA PHE A 302 -38.16 12.12 -3.85
C PHE A 302 -36.72 12.05 -4.32
N LYS A 303 -35.75 12.32 -3.44
CA LYS A 303 -34.34 12.27 -3.76
C LYS A 303 -33.88 10.84 -4.10
N THR A 304 -34.33 9.86 -3.34
CA THR A 304 -34.01 8.44 -3.60
C THR A 304 -34.49 8.03 -4.99
N TYR A 305 -35.75 8.31 -5.34
CA TYR A 305 -36.26 7.93 -6.67
C TYR A 305 -35.58 8.71 -7.81
N TYR A 306 -35.27 10.00 -7.58
CA TYR A 306 -34.53 10.81 -8.55
C TYR A 306 -33.13 10.18 -8.84
N HIS A 307 -32.42 9.78 -7.82
CA HIS A 307 -31.14 9.09 -7.96
C HIS A 307 -31.27 7.72 -8.62
N ASP A 308 -32.30 6.94 -8.28
CA ASP A 308 -32.57 5.64 -8.92
C ASP A 308 -32.85 5.79 -10.41
N LEU A 309 -33.64 6.83 -10.79
CA LEU A 309 -33.88 7.16 -12.20
C LEU A 309 -32.58 7.57 -12.90
N MET A 310 -31.76 8.42 -12.27
CA MET A 310 -30.43 8.78 -12.80
C MET A 310 -29.57 7.55 -13.04
N LYS A 311 -29.48 6.66 -12.05
CA LYS A 311 -28.74 5.40 -12.15
C LYS A 311 -29.23 4.58 -13.34
N LYS A 312 -30.54 4.41 -13.48
CA LYS A 312 -31.15 3.68 -14.57
C LYS A 312 -30.79 4.28 -15.94
N LEU A 313 -30.94 5.59 -16.11
CA LEU A 313 -30.67 6.29 -17.37
C LEU A 313 -29.19 6.20 -17.79
N VAL A 314 -28.27 6.34 -16.87
CA VAL A 314 -26.83 6.18 -17.14
C VAL A 314 -26.49 4.74 -17.54
N ARG A 315 -27.03 3.74 -16.82
CA ARG A 315 -26.81 2.32 -17.12
C ARG A 315 -27.38 1.93 -18.47
N GLU A 316 -28.59 2.39 -18.80
CA GLU A 316 -29.23 2.16 -20.11
C GLU A 316 -28.43 2.78 -21.27
N ALA A 317 -27.93 4.01 -21.09
CA ALA A 317 -27.09 4.70 -22.07
C ALA A 317 -25.80 3.90 -22.37
N ILE A 318 -25.15 3.38 -21.34
CA ILE A 318 -23.93 2.60 -21.49
C ILE A 318 -24.22 1.21 -22.07
N LEU A 319 -25.21 0.49 -21.52
CA LEU A 319 -25.43 -0.92 -21.85
C LEU A 319 -26.03 -1.06 -23.26
N TYR A 320 -27.06 -0.30 -23.59
CA TYR A 320 -27.82 -0.45 -24.83
C TYR A 320 -27.37 0.50 -25.96
N HIS A 321 -26.93 1.72 -25.60
CA HIS A 321 -26.53 2.71 -26.59
C HIS A 321 -25.00 2.84 -26.73
N LYS A 322 -24.21 2.13 -25.90
CA LYS A 322 -22.74 2.19 -25.85
C LYS A 322 -22.21 3.62 -25.74
N HIS A 323 -22.97 4.49 -25.05
CA HIS A 323 -22.67 5.90 -24.87
C HIS A 323 -22.36 6.19 -23.40
N ARG A 324 -21.12 6.58 -23.13
CA ARG A 324 -20.66 6.98 -21.79
C ARG A 324 -21.01 8.47 -21.55
N VAL A 325 -21.14 8.84 -20.28
CA VAL A 325 -21.55 10.20 -19.88
C VAL A 325 -20.57 11.30 -20.31
N ASP A 326 -19.33 10.97 -20.67
CA ASP A 326 -18.34 11.90 -21.20
C ASP A 326 -18.11 11.75 -22.72
N GLY A 327 -18.91 10.92 -23.39
CA GLY A 327 -18.88 10.70 -24.85
C GLY A 327 -17.84 9.69 -25.32
N ARG A 328 -17.02 9.11 -24.44
CA ARG A 328 -16.07 8.05 -24.83
C ARG A 328 -16.79 6.74 -25.22
N THR A 329 -16.12 5.93 -26.01
CA THR A 329 -16.48 4.53 -26.20
C THR A 329 -16.15 3.71 -24.94
N THR A 330 -16.59 2.45 -24.90
CA THR A 330 -16.40 1.57 -23.74
C THR A 330 -14.95 1.19 -23.48
N THR A 331 -14.06 1.32 -24.47
CA THR A 331 -12.64 0.94 -24.41
C THR A 331 -11.66 2.12 -24.41
N GLU A 332 -12.15 3.34 -24.63
CA GLU A 332 -11.30 4.53 -24.64
C GLU A 332 -10.89 4.95 -23.22
N ILE A 333 -9.62 5.34 -23.11
CA ILE A 333 -9.07 5.98 -21.88
C ILE A 333 -9.21 7.50 -21.98
N ARG A 334 -9.27 8.17 -20.82
CA ARG A 334 -9.29 9.64 -20.73
C ARG A 334 -7.97 10.23 -21.26
N PRO A 335 -7.96 11.52 -21.67
CA PRO A 335 -6.71 12.19 -22.06
C PRO A 335 -5.65 12.09 -20.96
N LEU A 336 -4.42 11.83 -21.37
CA LEU A 336 -3.28 11.63 -20.47
C LEU A 336 -2.26 12.76 -20.60
N ASP A 337 -1.70 13.20 -19.47
CA ASP A 337 -0.51 14.07 -19.40
C ASP A 337 0.41 13.60 -18.28
N ALA A 338 1.73 13.74 -18.48
CA ALA A 338 2.75 13.37 -17.51
C ALA A 338 3.92 14.34 -17.57
N GLN A 339 4.28 14.88 -16.41
CA GLN A 339 5.40 15.81 -16.24
C GLN A 339 6.27 15.34 -15.08
N ILE A 340 7.58 15.53 -15.20
CA ILE A 340 8.56 15.26 -14.15
C ILE A 340 9.25 16.53 -13.69
N ASP A 341 9.92 16.48 -12.54
CA ASP A 341 10.67 17.61 -11.95
C ASP A 341 9.83 18.88 -11.76
N VAL A 342 8.55 18.70 -11.46
CA VAL A 342 7.58 19.81 -11.24
C VAL A 342 7.85 20.60 -9.96
N LEU A 343 8.62 20.03 -9.02
CA LEU A 343 9.00 20.68 -7.77
C LEU A 343 10.53 20.82 -7.67
N PRO A 344 11.07 22.00 -7.30
CA PRO A 344 12.51 22.25 -7.38
C PRO A 344 13.33 21.56 -6.27
N ILE A 345 12.79 21.36 -5.07
CA ILE A 345 13.55 20.88 -3.91
C ILE A 345 13.46 19.36 -3.70
N PRO A 346 12.30 18.69 -3.84
CA PRO A 346 12.22 17.25 -3.66
C PRO A 346 13.18 16.48 -4.56
N HIS A 347 13.61 15.29 -4.12
CA HIS A 347 14.60 14.48 -4.84
C HIS A 347 14.05 14.04 -6.21
N GLY A 348 12.76 13.65 -6.28
CA GLY A 348 12.01 13.44 -7.50
C GLY A 348 10.58 13.92 -7.34
N SER A 349 9.96 14.36 -8.43
CA SER A 349 8.55 14.73 -8.45
C SER A 349 7.95 14.51 -9.83
N ALA A 350 6.67 14.10 -9.86
CA ALA A 350 5.92 13.90 -11.08
C ALA A 350 4.47 14.36 -10.90
N LEU A 351 3.92 14.95 -11.93
CA LEU A 351 2.50 15.25 -12.03
C LEU A 351 1.92 14.36 -13.13
N PHE A 352 1.05 13.43 -12.73
CA PHE A 352 0.34 12.57 -13.65
C PHE A 352 -1.13 12.93 -13.68
N THR A 353 -1.66 13.18 -14.86
CA THR A 353 -3.05 13.58 -15.09
C THR A 353 -3.73 12.60 -16.03
N ARG A 354 -4.94 12.17 -15.68
CA ARG A 354 -5.81 11.36 -16.51
C ARG A 354 -7.23 11.95 -16.48
N GLY A 355 -7.56 12.70 -17.52
CA GLY A 355 -8.77 13.52 -17.53
C GLY A 355 -8.83 14.46 -16.33
N GLU A 356 -9.87 14.35 -15.52
CA GLU A 356 -10.11 15.13 -14.30
C GLU A 356 -9.62 14.37 -13.04
N THR A 357 -8.53 13.59 -13.13
CA THR A 357 -7.87 12.94 -12.00
C THR A 357 -6.38 13.18 -12.07
N GLN A 358 -5.81 13.77 -11.00
CA GLN A 358 -4.42 14.21 -10.97
C GLN A 358 -3.74 13.79 -9.68
N SER A 359 -2.53 13.21 -9.81
CA SER A 359 -1.64 12.84 -8.73
C SER A 359 -0.32 13.59 -8.85
N LEU A 360 0.01 14.39 -7.84
CA LEU A 360 1.34 14.94 -7.63
C LEU A 360 2.11 13.96 -6.74
N ALA A 361 3.00 13.18 -7.35
CA ALA A 361 3.81 12.20 -6.65
C ALA A 361 5.21 12.74 -6.36
N ILE A 362 5.67 12.57 -5.13
CA ILE A 362 6.95 13.09 -4.64
C ILE A 362 7.77 11.94 -4.06
N THR A 363 9.01 11.77 -4.55
CA THR A 363 9.96 10.79 -4.03
C THR A 363 11.03 11.46 -3.19
N THR A 364 11.26 10.90 -1.99
CA THR A 364 12.35 11.27 -1.10
C THR A 364 13.24 10.05 -0.88
N LEU A 365 14.54 10.23 -1.00
CA LEU A 365 15.57 9.23 -0.76
C LEU A 365 16.22 9.52 0.60
N GLY A 366 16.26 8.51 1.44
CA GLY A 366 16.80 8.59 2.80
C GLY A 366 17.88 7.55 3.05
N THR A 367 18.31 7.50 4.29
CA THR A 367 19.30 6.56 4.83
C THR A 367 18.60 5.43 5.59
N LYS A 368 19.35 4.48 6.11
CA LYS A 368 18.84 3.42 6.98
C LYS A 368 18.09 3.93 8.21
N ALA A 369 18.46 5.12 8.72
CA ALA A 369 17.77 5.75 9.86
C ALA A 369 16.33 6.19 9.54
N ASP A 370 16.00 6.30 8.23
CA ASP A 370 14.68 6.70 7.74
C ASP A 370 13.76 5.51 7.43
N GLU A 371 14.22 4.29 7.66
CA GLU A 371 13.41 3.08 7.51
C GLU A 371 12.20 3.11 8.47
N GLN A 372 11.05 2.68 7.97
CA GLN A 372 9.84 2.62 8.79
C GLN A 372 9.83 1.34 9.61
N LEU A 373 9.86 1.47 10.94
CA LEU A 373 9.65 0.33 11.83
C LEU A 373 8.18 -0.11 11.78
N ILE A 374 7.95 -1.37 11.46
CA ILE A 374 6.65 -2.06 11.54
C ILE A 374 6.73 -3.04 12.72
N ASP A 375 5.85 -2.84 13.70
CA ASP A 375 5.67 -3.71 14.88
C ASP A 375 4.26 -4.31 14.80
N ASP A 376 4.14 -5.37 14.01
CA ASP A 376 2.89 -6.07 13.76
C ASP A 376 2.78 -7.36 14.59
N LEU A 377 1.62 -8.00 14.52
CA LEU A 377 1.35 -9.27 15.20
C LEU A 377 2.31 -10.37 14.75
N GLU A 378 2.65 -10.39 13.46
CA GLU A 378 3.50 -11.40 12.85
C GLU A 378 4.97 -11.19 13.21
N LYS A 379 5.54 -10.07 12.82
CA LYS A 379 6.97 -9.77 13.02
C LYS A 379 7.23 -8.27 13.17
N GLU A 380 8.34 -7.98 13.84
CA GLU A 380 8.94 -6.64 13.81
C GLU A 380 9.95 -6.58 12.67
N TYR A 381 9.82 -5.60 11.78
CA TYR A 381 10.75 -5.42 10.67
C TYR A 381 10.85 -3.97 10.23
N TYR A 382 11.91 -3.65 9.50
CA TYR A 382 12.15 -2.34 8.92
C TYR A 382 11.80 -2.32 7.44
N LYS A 383 10.96 -1.37 7.06
CA LYS A 383 10.47 -1.19 5.70
C LYS A 383 11.26 -0.10 4.99
N LYS A 384 11.91 -0.44 3.87
CA LYS A 384 12.80 0.45 3.11
C LYS A 384 12.08 1.23 2.01
N PHE A 385 11.02 0.66 1.47
CA PHE A 385 10.13 1.31 0.52
C PHE A 385 8.74 1.44 1.12
N TYR A 386 8.18 2.65 1.11
CA TYR A 386 6.82 2.89 1.57
C TYR A 386 6.18 4.05 0.81
N LEU A 387 4.85 3.93 0.60
CA LEU A 387 4.06 4.90 -0.12
C LEU A 387 2.93 5.43 0.73
N HIS A 388 2.83 6.76 0.86
CA HIS A 388 1.75 7.46 1.51
C HIS A 388 0.85 8.14 0.50
N TYR A 389 -0.45 7.95 0.65
CA TYR A 389 -1.48 8.51 -0.20
C TYR A 389 -2.34 9.51 0.60
N ASN A 390 -2.51 10.70 0.06
CA ASN A 390 -3.30 11.75 0.66
C ASN A 390 -4.43 12.18 -0.29
N PHE A 391 -5.64 12.25 0.26
CA PHE A 391 -6.85 12.65 -0.47
C PHE A 391 -7.53 13.84 0.24
N PRO A 392 -7.04 15.06 0.06
CA PRO A 392 -7.59 16.24 0.70
C PRO A 392 -8.96 16.62 0.09
N PRO A 393 -9.86 17.25 0.86
CA PRO A 393 -11.20 17.62 0.40
C PRO A 393 -11.22 18.46 -0.89
N TYR A 394 -10.22 19.33 -1.07
CA TYR A 394 -10.13 20.18 -2.27
C TYR A 394 -9.96 19.36 -3.57
N SER A 395 -9.51 18.10 -3.49
CA SER A 395 -9.35 17.23 -4.67
C SER A 395 -10.70 16.91 -5.37
N VAL A 396 -11.79 17.05 -4.66
CA VAL A 396 -13.17 16.91 -5.18
C VAL A 396 -13.97 18.21 -5.08
N GLY A 397 -13.32 19.34 -4.69
CA GLY A 397 -13.95 20.64 -4.57
C GLY A 397 -14.78 20.82 -3.29
N GLU A 398 -14.59 19.97 -2.29
CA GLU A 398 -15.36 20.00 -1.04
C GLU A 398 -14.64 20.72 0.09
N VAL A 399 -15.42 21.18 1.07
CA VAL A 399 -14.94 21.68 2.35
C VAL A 399 -14.92 20.54 3.37
N GLY A 400 -13.76 20.30 4.00
CA GLY A 400 -13.62 19.22 4.97
C GLY A 400 -12.46 19.42 5.93
N ARG A 401 -12.42 18.59 6.97
CA ARG A 401 -11.32 18.61 7.95
C ARG A 401 -10.12 17.85 7.42
N MET A 402 -8.93 18.44 7.56
CA MET A 402 -7.67 17.74 7.39
C MET A 402 -7.34 16.97 8.68
N GLY A 403 -7.13 15.67 8.59
CA GLY A 403 -6.88 14.79 9.73
C GLY A 403 -5.88 13.68 9.42
N SER A 404 -5.84 12.66 10.28
CA SER A 404 -5.09 11.44 9.99
C SER A 404 -5.72 10.69 8.82
N PRO A 405 -4.94 9.94 8.02
CA PRO A 405 -5.46 9.13 6.92
C PRO A 405 -6.59 8.21 7.37
N GLY A 406 -7.69 8.23 6.61
CA GLY A 406 -8.81 7.33 6.82
C GLY A 406 -8.58 5.94 6.23
N ARG A 407 -9.53 5.01 6.47
CA ARG A 407 -9.44 3.61 5.95
C ARG A 407 -9.27 3.57 4.42
N ARG A 408 -9.92 4.48 3.69
CA ARG A 408 -9.82 4.55 2.22
C ARG A 408 -8.42 4.96 1.77
N GLU A 409 -7.84 5.97 2.41
CA GLU A 409 -6.50 6.47 2.08
C GLU A 409 -5.43 5.41 2.36
N LEU A 410 -5.53 4.70 3.49
CA LEU A 410 -4.65 3.57 3.80
C LEU A 410 -4.75 2.46 2.75
N GLY A 411 -5.96 2.12 2.31
CA GLY A 411 -6.18 1.11 1.27
C GLY A 411 -5.61 1.50 -0.09
N HIS A 412 -5.81 2.76 -0.52
CA HIS A 412 -5.26 3.27 -1.77
C HIS A 412 -3.72 3.36 -1.75
N GLY A 413 -3.16 3.79 -0.62
CA GLY A 413 -1.71 3.82 -0.42
C GLY A 413 -1.10 2.42 -0.47
N SER A 414 -1.69 1.45 0.21
CA SER A 414 -1.24 0.06 0.22
C SER A 414 -1.30 -0.58 -1.17
N LEU A 415 -2.35 -0.32 -1.96
CA LEU A 415 -2.45 -0.81 -3.33
C LEU A 415 -1.34 -0.23 -4.21
N ALA A 416 -1.09 1.08 -4.13
CA ALA A 416 -0.05 1.74 -4.92
C ALA A 416 1.35 1.28 -4.50
N GLU A 417 1.59 1.11 -3.21
CA GLU A 417 2.83 0.58 -2.68
C GLU A 417 3.10 -0.85 -3.17
N ARG A 418 2.11 -1.74 -3.04
CA ARG A 418 2.18 -3.13 -3.51
C ARG A 418 2.49 -3.20 -5.01
N ALA A 419 1.81 -2.36 -5.81
CA ALA A 419 2.02 -2.32 -7.25
C ALA A 419 3.44 -1.93 -7.65
N LEU A 420 4.08 -1.02 -6.90
CA LEU A 420 5.43 -0.52 -7.17
C LEU A 420 6.54 -1.35 -6.52
N SER A 421 6.26 -2.07 -5.44
CA SER A 421 7.27 -2.79 -4.65
C SER A 421 8.10 -3.76 -5.48
N TYR A 422 7.49 -4.43 -6.46
CA TYR A 422 8.19 -5.42 -7.29
C TYR A 422 9.25 -4.81 -8.22
N VAL A 423 9.10 -3.56 -8.62
CA VAL A 423 10.04 -2.89 -9.53
C VAL A 423 11.12 -2.08 -8.81
N ILE A 424 11.05 -1.98 -7.49
CA ILE A 424 12.08 -1.33 -6.67
C ILE A 424 13.37 -2.15 -6.71
N PRO A 425 14.54 -1.51 -6.91
CA PRO A 425 15.83 -2.20 -6.91
C PRO A 425 16.17 -2.81 -5.54
N SER A 426 17.05 -3.82 -5.55
CA SER A 426 17.58 -4.43 -4.33
C SER A 426 18.43 -3.43 -3.52
N GLU A 427 18.68 -3.76 -2.24
CA GLU A 427 19.55 -2.93 -1.39
C GLU A 427 20.99 -2.85 -1.89
N GLU A 428 21.48 -3.92 -2.50
CA GLU A 428 22.83 -3.96 -3.08
C GLU A 428 22.94 -3.03 -4.30
N GLU A 429 21.86 -2.92 -5.10
CA GLU A 429 21.83 -2.07 -6.29
C GLU A 429 21.57 -0.59 -5.95
N PHE A 430 20.71 -0.33 -4.96
CA PHE A 430 20.31 1.02 -4.59
C PHE A 430 20.03 1.13 -3.08
N PRO A 431 21.08 1.39 -2.26
CA PRO A 431 21.02 1.30 -0.79
C PRO A 431 20.31 2.47 -0.11
N TYR A 432 19.23 2.99 -0.69
CA TYR A 432 18.43 4.07 -0.12
C TYR A 432 17.13 3.57 0.48
N THR A 433 16.71 4.19 1.56
CA THR A 433 15.32 4.17 1.98
C THR A 433 14.51 5.08 1.06
N ILE A 434 13.41 4.58 0.51
CA ILE A 434 12.62 5.28 -0.50
C ILE A 434 11.23 5.55 0.05
N ARG A 435 10.86 6.83 0.12
CA ARG A 435 9.50 7.26 0.46
C ARG A 435 8.86 7.93 -0.74
N VAL A 436 7.67 7.44 -1.15
CA VAL A 436 6.81 8.11 -2.11
C VAL A 436 5.61 8.71 -1.38
N VAL A 437 5.25 9.94 -1.71
CA VAL A 437 4.00 10.58 -1.26
C VAL A 437 3.20 10.95 -2.50
N SER A 438 1.96 10.47 -2.57
CA SER A 438 1.01 10.86 -3.61
C SER A 438 -0.01 11.82 -3.04
N GLU A 439 0.04 13.06 -3.46
CA GLU A 439 -0.95 14.10 -3.18
C GLU A 439 -1.97 14.11 -4.32
N ILE A 440 -3.22 13.78 -4.02
CA ILE A 440 -4.30 13.87 -5.02
C ILE A 440 -4.78 15.32 -5.08
N THR A 441 -4.53 15.96 -6.21
CA THR A 441 -4.86 17.36 -6.42
C THR A 441 -6.21 17.54 -7.10
N GLU A 442 -6.66 16.51 -7.86
CA GLU A 442 -7.97 16.47 -8.51
C GLU A 442 -8.44 15.02 -8.63
N SER A 443 -9.75 14.75 -8.48
CA SER A 443 -10.30 13.40 -8.59
C SER A 443 -11.66 13.32 -9.25
N ASN A 444 -11.75 12.53 -10.32
CA ASN A 444 -12.96 12.01 -10.91
C ASN A 444 -12.83 10.50 -11.16
N GLY A 445 -12.59 9.76 -10.06
CA GLY A 445 -12.42 8.31 -10.07
C GLY A 445 -10.98 7.85 -10.33
N SER A 446 -10.63 6.69 -9.74
CA SER A 446 -9.35 5.98 -9.94
C SER A 446 -8.08 6.73 -9.56
N SER A 447 -8.13 7.51 -8.49
CA SER A 447 -6.98 8.27 -7.98
C SER A 447 -5.81 7.37 -7.52
N SER A 448 -6.09 6.16 -7.01
CA SER A 448 -5.05 5.19 -6.65
C SER A 448 -4.24 4.73 -7.87
N GLN A 449 -4.87 4.59 -9.03
CA GLN A 449 -4.18 4.20 -10.26
C GLN A 449 -3.34 5.38 -10.83
N ALA A 450 -3.80 6.61 -10.67
CA ALA A 450 -2.98 7.79 -10.95
C ALA A 450 -1.77 7.88 -10.01
N SER A 451 -1.92 7.48 -8.74
CA SER A 451 -0.82 7.41 -7.76
C SER A 451 0.25 6.39 -8.15
N ILE A 452 -0.14 5.25 -8.73
CA ILE A 452 0.81 4.25 -9.25
C ILE A 452 1.63 4.84 -10.40
N CYS A 453 0.96 5.45 -11.39
CA CYS A 453 1.63 6.06 -12.54
C CYS A 453 2.55 7.22 -12.11
N GLY A 454 2.03 8.15 -11.30
CA GLY A 454 2.80 9.27 -10.76
C GLY A 454 3.96 8.82 -9.88
N GLY A 455 3.73 7.81 -9.01
CA GLY A 455 4.77 7.20 -8.18
C GLY A 455 5.90 6.60 -9.00
N SER A 456 5.58 5.82 -10.04
CA SER A 456 6.55 5.23 -10.96
C SER A 456 7.40 6.30 -11.67
N LEU A 457 6.77 7.39 -12.14
CA LEU A 457 7.47 8.53 -12.76
C LEU A 457 8.35 9.26 -11.75
N SER A 458 7.85 9.52 -10.53
CA SER A 458 8.59 10.25 -9.50
C SER A 458 9.81 9.48 -9.00
N LEU A 459 9.74 8.15 -8.95
CA LEU A 459 10.86 7.27 -8.64
C LEU A 459 11.99 7.44 -9.67
N MET A 460 11.69 7.36 -10.95
CA MET A 460 12.68 7.58 -12.00
C MET A 460 13.21 9.01 -12.02
N SER A 461 12.36 10.02 -11.77
CA SER A 461 12.77 11.43 -11.62
C SER A 461 13.73 11.62 -10.44
N ALA A 462 13.61 10.81 -9.37
CA ALA A 462 14.52 10.80 -8.23
C ALA A 462 15.84 10.04 -8.49
N GLY A 463 16.00 9.41 -9.65
CA GLY A 463 17.16 8.59 -9.98
C GLY A 463 17.09 7.15 -9.48
N VAL A 464 15.92 6.68 -9.03
CA VAL A 464 15.74 5.28 -8.62
C VAL A 464 15.73 4.39 -9.87
N PRO A 465 16.63 3.39 -9.97
CA PRO A 465 16.69 2.49 -11.12
C PRO A 465 15.65 1.38 -11.00
N ILE A 466 14.35 1.77 -11.07
CA ILE A 466 13.28 0.78 -11.10
C ILE A 466 13.41 -0.12 -12.32
N LYS A 467 12.96 -1.38 -12.20
CA LYS A 467 13.05 -2.39 -13.25
C LYS A 467 12.35 -1.94 -14.54
N GLU A 468 11.10 -1.52 -14.42
CA GLU A 468 10.25 -0.97 -15.48
C GLU A 468 9.22 -0.01 -14.88
N HIS A 469 8.59 0.83 -15.70
CA HIS A 469 7.42 1.58 -15.28
C HIS A 469 6.24 0.66 -14.96
N VAL A 470 5.47 1.05 -13.94
CA VAL A 470 4.19 0.43 -13.58
C VAL A 470 3.06 1.40 -13.91
N ALA A 471 2.14 0.97 -14.74
CA ALA A 471 0.90 1.70 -15.02
C ALA A 471 -0.29 1.05 -14.32
N GLY A 472 -1.26 1.87 -13.93
CA GLY A 472 -2.50 1.42 -13.31
C GLY A 472 -3.74 1.94 -14.03
N ILE A 473 -4.76 1.09 -14.15
CA ILE A 473 -6.05 1.39 -14.76
C ILE A 473 -7.20 0.82 -13.91
N ALA A 474 -8.39 1.43 -13.99
CA ALA A 474 -9.60 0.89 -13.38
C ALA A 474 -10.64 0.55 -14.45
N MET A 475 -11.14 -0.67 -14.37
CA MET A 475 -12.17 -1.22 -15.21
C MET A 475 -13.49 -1.21 -14.48
N GLY A 476 -14.59 -1.04 -15.19
CA GLY A 476 -15.94 -1.10 -14.66
C GLY A 476 -16.79 -2.14 -15.37
N LEU A 477 -17.98 -2.34 -14.83
CA LEU A 477 -19.00 -3.24 -15.38
C LEU A 477 -20.39 -2.62 -15.22
N ILE A 478 -21.17 -2.70 -16.26
CA ILE A 478 -22.62 -2.55 -16.20
C ILE A 478 -23.24 -3.87 -16.65
N LYS A 479 -24.06 -4.48 -15.79
CA LYS A 479 -24.71 -5.76 -16.04
C LYS A 479 -26.20 -5.71 -15.69
N GLU A 480 -27.06 -6.12 -16.62
CA GLU A 480 -28.50 -6.28 -16.45
C GLU A 480 -28.93 -7.63 -16.98
N GLY A 481 -29.27 -8.53 -16.07
CA GLY A 481 -29.57 -9.92 -16.44
C GLY A 481 -28.35 -10.61 -17.05
N GLU A 482 -28.48 -11.07 -18.29
CA GLU A 482 -27.39 -11.71 -19.06
C GLU A 482 -26.58 -10.69 -19.89
N GLU A 483 -27.09 -9.48 -20.10
CA GLU A 483 -26.39 -8.47 -20.87
C GLU A 483 -25.39 -7.69 -19.98
N PHE A 484 -24.19 -7.46 -20.53
CA PHE A 484 -23.16 -6.72 -19.82
C PHE A 484 -22.26 -5.90 -20.75
N THR A 485 -21.60 -4.93 -20.16
CA THR A 485 -20.57 -4.13 -20.85
C THR A 485 -19.43 -3.83 -19.85
N VAL A 486 -18.21 -4.19 -20.24
CA VAL A 486 -16.99 -3.83 -19.52
C VAL A 486 -16.53 -2.44 -19.96
N LEU A 487 -16.17 -1.58 -19.01
CA LEU A 487 -15.72 -0.21 -19.24
C LEU A 487 -14.24 -0.08 -18.89
N THR A 488 -13.49 0.51 -19.80
CA THR A 488 -12.08 0.86 -19.56
C THR A 488 -11.99 2.27 -18.99
N ASP A 489 -11.16 2.49 -17.96
CA ASP A 489 -10.92 3.79 -17.34
C ASP A 489 -12.20 4.46 -16.83
N ILE A 490 -12.81 3.88 -15.81
CA ILE A 490 -14.05 4.40 -15.23
C ILE A 490 -13.84 5.72 -14.49
N MET A 491 -14.87 6.59 -14.59
CA MET A 491 -14.99 7.82 -13.82
C MET A 491 -15.73 7.58 -12.50
N GLY A 492 -15.72 8.59 -11.62
CA GLY A 492 -16.40 8.54 -10.33
C GLY A 492 -17.88 8.16 -10.42
N LEU A 493 -18.61 8.71 -11.39
CA LEU A 493 -20.03 8.39 -11.60
C LEU A 493 -20.21 6.92 -12.06
N GLU A 494 -19.34 6.44 -12.94
CA GLU A 494 -19.38 5.05 -13.43
C GLU A 494 -18.95 4.04 -12.36
N ASP A 495 -18.01 4.41 -11.49
CA ASP A 495 -17.71 3.65 -10.27
C ASP A 495 -18.93 3.61 -9.35
N HIS A 496 -19.57 4.75 -9.07
CA HIS A 496 -20.69 4.83 -8.14
C HIS A 496 -21.91 4.03 -8.61
N LEU A 497 -22.28 4.17 -9.88
CA LEU A 497 -23.50 3.58 -10.48
C LEU A 497 -23.26 2.19 -11.11
N GLY A 498 -22.02 1.79 -11.29
CA GLY A 498 -21.63 0.52 -11.89
C GLY A 498 -21.62 -0.65 -10.89
N ASP A 499 -21.37 -1.84 -11.43
CA ASP A 499 -21.42 -3.11 -10.71
C ASP A 499 -20.05 -3.64 -10.29
N MET A 500 -18.97 -3.08 -10.84
CA MET A 500 -17.59 -3.50 -10.56
C MET A 500 -16.65 -2.29 -10.59
N ASP A 501 -15.71 -2.25 -9.66
CA ASP A 501 -14.49 -1.44 -9.67
C ASP A 501 -13.28 -2.39 -9.66
N PHE A 502 -12.66 -2.59 -10.83
CA PHE A 502 -11.57 -3.53 -11.00
C PHE A 502 -10.28 -2.79 -11.38
N LYS A 503 -9.39 -2.67 -10.43
CA LYS A 503 -8.10 -2.00 -10.56
C LYS A 503 -7.01 -3.00 -10.93
N VAL A 504 -6.30 -2.72 -12.01
CA VAL A 504 -5.21 -3.55 -12.53
C VAL A 504 -3.97 -2.69 -12.70
N ALA A 505 -2.88 -3.09 -12.06
CA ALA A 505 -1.58 -2.43 -12.19
C ALA A 505 -0.53 -3.43 -12.66
N GLY A 506 0.43 -2.96 -13.44
CA GLY A 506 1.52 -3.80 -13.92
C GLY A 506 2.48 -3.08 -14.85
N THR A 507 3.57 -3.79 -15.14
CA THR A 507 4.56 -3.43 -16.15
C THR A 507 4.09 -3.85 -17.55
N LYS A 508 4.96 -3.70 -18.53
CA LYS A 508 4.74 -4.29 -19.85
C LYS A 508 4.73 -5.83 -19.81
N SER A 509 5.48 -6.42 -18.89
CA SER A 509 5.71 -7.86 -18.80
C SER A 509 4.58 -8.61 -18.09
N GLY A 510 3.84 -7.96 -17.19
CA GLY A 510 2.75 -8.59 -16.45
C GLY A 510 2.18 -7.74 -15.32
N ILE A 511 1.28 -8.34 -14.56
CA ILE A 511 0.54 -7.73 -13.47
C ILE A 511 1.41 -7.69 -12.20
N THR A 512 1.39 -6.55 -11.52
CA THR A 512 2.05 -6.39 -10.20
C THR A 512 1.05 -6.21 -9.07
N ALA A 513 -0.16 -5.72 -9.33
CA ALA A 513 -1.23 -5.68 -8.34
C ALA A 513 -2.62 -5.70 -8.98
N LEU A 514 -3.56 -6.33 -8.28
CA LEU A 514 -5.00 -6.33 -8.59
C LEU A 514 -5.81 -5.92 -7.36
N GLN A 515 -6.91 -5.22 -7.59
CA GLN A 515 -7.97 -5.04 -6.59
C GLN A 515 -9.32 -4.98 -7.29
N MET A 516 -10.26 -5.85 -6.90
CA MET A 516 -11.60 -5.90 -7.44
C MET A 516 -12.65 -5.81 -6.35
N ASP A 517 -13.58 -4.88 -6.54
CA ASP A 517 -14.77 -4.70 -5.72
C ASP A 517 -16.00 -4.88 -6.58
N ILE A 518 -16.93 -5.72 -6.15
CA ILE A 518 -18.16 -6.01 -6.86
C ILE A 518 -19.34 -5.62 -6.00
N LYS A 519 -20.33 -4.96 -6.60
CA LYS A 519 -21.53 -4.44 -5.94
C LYS A 519 -22.78 -5.30 -6.20
N ILE A 520 -22.61 -6.36 -6.99
CA ILE A 520 -23.62 -7.40 -7.30
C ILE A 520 -23.19 -8.73 -6.72
N THR A 521 -24.00 -9.77 -6.87
CA THR A 521 -23.73 -11.09 -6.30
C THR A 521 -22.45 -11.76 -6.83
N GLY A 522 -21.90 -11.29 -7.94
CA GLY A 522 -20.61 -11.71 -8.49
C GLY A 522 -20.54 -11.67 -10.02
N ILE A 523 -19.37 -12.02 -10.54
CA ILE A 523 -19.07 -11.99 -11.98
C ILE A 523 -18.56 -13.37 -12.46
N THR A 524 -18.72 -13.62 -13.78
CA THR A 524 -18.28 -14.82 -14.43
C THR A 524 -16.80 -14.74 -14.86
N GLU A 525 -16.21 -15.91 -15.13
CA GLU A 525 -14.87 -16.02 -15.71
C GLU A 525 -14.74 -15.23 -17.03
N GLU A 526 -15.78 -15.25 -17.89
CA GLU A 526 -15.80 -14.51 -19.15
C GLU A 526 -15.65 -13.00 -18.93
N ILE A 527 -16.41 -12.43 -18.00
CA ILE A 527 -16.33 -11.00 -17.68
C ILE A 527 -14.94 -10.63 -17.15
N MET A 528 -14.36 -11.45 -16.27
CA MET A 528 -13.00 -11.24 -15.75
C MET A 528 -11.96 -11.29 -16.86
N ARG A 529 -12.05 -12.24 -17.76
CA ARG A 529 -11.15 -12.39 -18.93
C ARG A 529 -11.20 -11.15 -19.84
N ILE A 530 -12.39 -10.66 -20.15
CA ILE A 530 -12.58 -9.45 -20.95
C ILE A 530 -11.97 -8.23 -20.22
N ALA A 531 -12.25 -8.08 -18.93
CA ALA A 531 -11.75 -6.95 -18.14
C ALA A 531 -10.22 -6.95 -18.04
N LEU A 532 -9.59 -8.11 -17.81
CA LEU A 532 -8.13 -8.26 -17.77
C LEU A 532 -7.49 -7.90 -19.12
N ASN A 533 -8.04 -8.39 -20.23
CA ASN A 533 -7.52 -8.10 -21.57
C ASN A 533 -7.62 -6.60 -21.91
N GLN A 534 -8.77 -5.96 -21.65
CA GLN A 534 -8.93 -4.53 -21.88
C GLN A 534 -8.02 -3.70 -20.94
N ALA A 535 -7.82 -4.14 -19.70
CA ALA A 535 -6.89 -3.53 -18.78
C ALA A 535 -5.44 -3.63 -19.27
N HIS A 536 -5.05 -4.74 -19.86
CA HIS A 536 -3.74 -4.90 -20.50
C HIS A 536 -3.52 -3.89 -21.61
N GLU A 537 -4.46 -3.79 -22.57
CA GLU A 537 -4.38 -2.83 -23.67
C GLU A 537 -4.28 -1.37 -23.17
N ALA A 538 -5.08 -1.01 -22.18
CA ALA A 538 -5.05 0.33 -21.60
C ALA A 538 -3.72 0.61 -20.85
N ARG A 539 -3.18 -0.35 -20.11
CA ARG A 539 -1.88 -0.21 -19.43
C ARG A 539 -0.75 0.02 -20.43
N ILE A 540 -0.73 -0.70 -21.55
CA ILE A 540 0.29 -0.50 -22.58
C ILE A 540 0.27 0.93 -23.13
N GLN A 541 -0.91 1.52 -23.39
CA GLN A 541 -1.03 2.92 -23.83
C GLN A 541 -0.51 3.90 -22.79
N ILE A 542 -0.80 3.67 -21.50
CA ILE A 542 -0.31 4.53 -20.39
C ILE A 542 1.22 4.40 -20.27
N LEU A 543 1.75 3.17 -20.33
CA LEU A 543 3.19 2.91 -20.27
C LEU A 543 3.94 3.58 -21.42
N GLU A 544 3.35 3.66 -22.61
CA GLU A 544 3.94 4.37 -23.75
C GLU A 544 4.14 5.87 -23.44
N LEU A 545 3.11 6.54 -22.89
CA LEU A 545 3.24 7.93 -22.44
C LEU A 545 4.32 8.08 -21.37
N MET A 546 4.32 7.20 -20.36
CA MET A 546 5.28 7.26 -19.26
C MET A 546 6.73 7.10 -19.76
N ASN A 547 6.97 6.13 -20.64
CA ASN A 547 8.28 5.91 -21.26
C ASN A 547 8.72 7.09 -22.16
N ASN A 548 7.79 7.76 -22.83
CA ASN A 548 8.08 8.97 -23.61
C ASN A 548 8.42 10.16 -22.70
N THR A 549 7.89 10.20 -21.48
CA THR A 549 8.18 11.25 -20.49
C THR A 549 9.55 11.05 -19.85
N ILE A 550 9.84 9.83 -19.39
CA ILE A 550 11.15 9.43 -18.86
C ILE A 550 11.36 7.92 -19.07
N SER A 551 12.43 7.56 -19.79
CA SER A 551 12.75 6.16 -20.11
C SER A 551 13.96 5.60 -19.36
N LYS A 552 14.67 6.44 -18.61
CA LYS A 552 15.84 6.08 -17.80
C LYS A 552 15.82 6.88 -16.51
N PRO A 553 16.32 6.32 -15.40
CA PRO A 553 16.46 7.07 -14.16
C PRO A 553 17.27 8.36 -14.37
N ALA A 554 16.80 9.47 -13.80
CA ALA A 554 17.51 10.74 -13.80
C ALA A 554 18.79 10.65 -12.95
N GLU A 555 19.70 11.60 -13.12
CA GLU A 555 20.83 11.75 -12.22
C GLU A 555 20.35 12.20 -10.82
N LEU A 556 20.99 11.68 -9.78
CA LEU A 556 20.69 12.10 -8.42
C LEU A 556 20.97 13.58 -8.24
N LYS A 557 19.99 14.35 -7.78
CA LYS A 557 20.13 15.78 -7.47
C LYS A 557 21.22 16.02 -6.41
N SER A 558 21.77 17.21 -6.37
CA SER A 558 22.86 17.56 -5.46
C SER A 558 22.51 17.47 -3.98
N ASN A 559 21.23 17.64 -3.64
CA ASN A 559 20.70 17.56 -2.28
C ASN A 559 20.30 16.13 -1.85
N VAL A 560 20.44 15.13 -2.73
CA VAL A 560 20.25 13.72 -2.34
C VAL A 560 21.46 13.26 -1.54
N PRO A 561 21.28 12.62 -0.37
CA PRO A 561 22.38 12.01 0.38
C PRO A 561 23.18 11.07 -0.52
N ARG A 562 24.50 11.12 -0.43
CA ARG A 562 25.38 10.20 -1.17
C ARG A 562 25.67 8.98 -0.32
N ILE A 563 25.47 7.79 -0.90
CA ILE A 563 25.70 6.53 -0.24
C ILE A 563 26.73 5.74 -1.03
N GLN A 564 27.74 5.19 -0.34
CA GLN A 564 28.67 4.25 -0.94
C GLN A 564 28.92 3.10 0.03
N GLN A 565 28.88 1.89 -0.51
CA GLN A 565 29.23 0.68 0.21
C GLN A 565 30.62 0.22 -0.22
N ILE A 566 31.42 -0.16 0.74
CA ILE A 566 32.74 -0.77 0.54
C ILE A 566 32.86 -2.00 1.41
N THR A 567 33.53 -3.03 0.93
CA THR A 567 33.81 -4.25 1.73
C THR A 567 35.24 -4.18 2.25
N ILE A 568 35.38 -4.36 3.57
CA ILE A 568 36.68 -4.42 4.24
C ILE A 568 36.93 -5.83 4.81
N PRO A 569 38.18 -6.24 4.95
CA PRO A 569 38.53 -7.51 5.64
C PRO A 569 37.99 -7.50 7.08
N LYS A 570 37.50 -8.67 7.54
CA LYS A 570 36.91 -8.81 8.89
C LYS A 570 37.86 -8.41 10.03
N ASP A 571 39.14 -8.66 9.87
CA ASP A 571 40.19 -8.27 10.83
C ASP A 571 40.38 -6.75 10.92
N LYS A 572 39.94 -5.99 9.92
CA LYS A 572 40.01 -4.53 9.92
C LYS A 572 38.79 -3.85 10.57
N ILE A 573 37.70 -4.57 10.80
CA ILE A 573 36.49 -4.03 11.46
C ILE A 573 36.85 -3.42 12.82
N ALA A 574 37.56 -4.19 13.66
CA ALA A 574 37.96 -3.72 14.98
C ALA A 574 38.90 -2.50 14.92
N VAL A 575 39.75 -2.41 13.90
CA VAL A 575 40.66 -1.27 13.67
C VAL A 575 39.87 -0.03 13.29
N LEU A 576 38.90 -0.16 12.37
CA LEU A 576 38.07 0.95 11.93
C LEU A 576 37.17 1.47 13.05
N ILE A 577 36.58 0.60 13.84
CA ILE A 577 35.76 0.97 15.00
C ILE A 577 36.61 1.64 16.08
N GLY A 578 37.78 1.06 16.39
CA GLY A 578 38.68 1.51 17.43
C GLY A 578 38.21 1.24 18.86
N PRO A 579 39.04 1.43 19.89
CA PRO A 579 38.69 1.20 21.29
C PRO A 579 37.48 2.05 21.71
N GLY A 580 36.38 1.37 22.13
CA GLY A 580 35.14 2.05 22.52
C GLY A 580 34.49 2.89 21.42
N GLY A 581 34.74 2.58 20.15
CA GLY A 581 34.20 3.31 19.01
C GLY A 581 34.89 4.63 18.69
N LYS A 582 36.09 4.88 19.23
CA LYS A 582 36.80 6.17 19.13
C LYS A 582 37.10 6.57 17.69
N ASN A 583 37.55 5.61 16.84
CA ASN A 583 37.96 5.92 15.48
C ASN A 583 36.76 6.27 14.61
N ILE A 584 35.72 5.42 14.63
CA ILE A 584 34.50 5.65 13.86
C ILE A 584 33.79 6.93 14.28
N LYS A 585 33.70 7.20 15.58
CA LYS A 585 33.17 8.48 16.09
C LYS A 585 33.98 9.68 15.62
N GLY A 586 35.32 9.57 15.63
CA GLY A 586 36.20 10.60 15.13
C GLY A 586 36.01 10.89 13.63
N ILE A 587 35.73 9.88 12.81
CA ILE A 587 35.39 10.04 11.38
C ILE A 587 34.05 10.77 11.25
N ILE A 588 33.03 10.32 11.98
CA ILE A 588 31.68 10.89 11.97
C ILE A 588 31.73 12.37 12.40
N ASP A 589 32.41 12.68 13.50
CA ASP A 589 32.52 14.06 14.03
C ASP A 589 33.26 15.00 13.07
N GLN A 590 34.28 14.52 12.33
CA GLN A 590 35.06 15.31 11.39
C GLN A 590 34.35 15.58 10.06
N THR A 591 33.45 14.68 9.66
CA THR A 591 32.83 14.71 8.31
C THR A 591 31.35 15.05 8.37
N GLY A 592 30.67 14.75 9.47
CA GLY A 592 29.22 14.83 9.57
C GLY A 592 28.51 13.69 8.80
N SER A 593 29.25 12.65 8.39
CA SER A 593 28.72 11.47 7.72
C SER A 593 28.23 10.47 8.75
N THR A 594 27.33 9.55 8.34
CA THR A 594 27.01 8.34 9.10
C THR A 594 27.78 7.16 8.49
N VAL A 595 28.31 6.28 9.33
CA VAL A 595 29.07 5.08 8.91
C VAL A 595 28.54 3.88 9.66
N ASP A 596 27.94 2.94 8.91
CA ASP A 596 27.45 1.66 9.45
C ASP A 596 28.37 0.54 9.02
N ILE A 597 28.64 -0.43 9.91
CA ILE A 597 29.53 -1.57 9.67
C ILE A 597 28.80 -2.83 10.08
N THR A 598 28.72 -3.80 9.17
CA THR A 598 28.19 -5.14 9.47
C THR A 598 29.30 -6.08 9.93
N ASP A 599 28.92 -7.19 10.60
CA ASP A 599 29.86 -8.22 11.04
C ASP A 599 30.58 -8.94 9.89
N ASP A 600 30.07 -8.84 8.68
CA ASP A 600 30.68 -9.37 7.46
C ASP A 600 31.71 -8.43 6.83
N GLY A 601 31.84 -7.20 7.33
CA GLY A 601 32.78 -6.21 6.83
C GLY A 601 32.24 -5.30 5.73
N LEU A 602 30.93 -5.28 5.51
CA LEU A 602 30.30 -4.29 4.65
C LEU A 602 30.21 -2.96 5.43
N VAL A 603 30.85 -1.92 4.88
CA VAL A 603 30.83 -0.55 5.42
C VAL A 603 29.97 0.32 4.52
N SER A 604 28.87 0.83 5.05
CA SER A 604 27.97 1.78 4.37
C SER A 604 28.25 3.19 4.87
N VAL A 605 28.65 4.07 3.97
CA VAL A 605 28.93 5.49 4.24
C VAL A 605 27.82 6.34 3.67
N PHE A 606 27.18 7.14 4.51
CA PHE A 606 26.13 8.09 4.16
C PHE A 606 26.63 9.51 4.37
N ALA A 607 26.68 10.29 3.32
CA ALA A 607 27.17 11.67 3.34
C ALA A 607 26.18 12.62 2.68
N LYS A 608 26.14 13.87 3.14
CA LYS A 608 25.21 14.89 2.62
C LYS A 608 25.50 15.29 1.16
N ASP A 609 26.75 15.10 0.70
CA ASP A 609 27.21 15.44 -0.65
C ASP A 609 28.43 14.60 -1.06
N ALA A 610 28.83 14.69 -2.32
CA ALA A 610 29.93 13.91 -2.90
C ALA A 610 31.28 14.25 -2.28
N GLU A 611 31.56 15.53 -1.94
CA GLU A 611 32.79 15.95 -1.31
C GLU A 611 32.97 15.35 0.08
N THR A 612 31.90 15.39 0.86
CA THR A 612 31.86 14.79 2.19
C THR A 612 32.03 13.28 2.12
N LEU A 613 31.43 12.62 1.13
CA LEU A 613 31.59 11.19 0.91
C LEU A 613 33.05 10.83 0.62
N GLU A 614 33.68 11.53 -0.33
CA GLU A 614 35.07 11.29 -0.70
C GLU A 614 36.03 11.50 0.49
N LYS A 615 35.80 12.54 1.28
CA LYS A 615 36.56 12.81 2.50
C LYS A 615 36.42 11.68 3.52
N THR A 616 35.19 11.17 3.72
CA THR A 616 34.92 10.09 4.65
C THR A 616 35.60 8.81 4.21
N LEU A 617 35.48 8.46 2.93
CA LEU A 617 36.12 7.26 2.36
C LEU A 617 37.65 7.32 2.48
N LYS A 618 38.27 8.49 2.25
CA LYS A 618 39.71 8.69 2.46
C LYS A 618 40.12 8.48 3.92
N LEU A 619 39.32 8.94 4.88
CA LEU A 619 39.59 8.69 6.29
C LEU A 619 39.48 7.21 6.64
N ILE A 620 38.44 6.52 6.15
CA ILE A 620 38.27 5.08 6.33
C ILE A 620 39.45 4.32 5.75
N ASP A 621 39.83 4.63 4.50
CA ASP A 621 40.99 4.01 3.82
C ASP A 621 42.27 4.18 4.66
N GLY A 622 42.47 5.35 5.25
CA GLY A 622 43.62 5.61 6.12
C GLY A 622 43.73 4.66 7.31
N PHE A 623 42.61 4.21 7.88
CA PHE A 623 42.62 3.23 9.00
C PHE A 623 42.83 1.80 8.54
N ILE A 624 42.31 1.40 7.37
CA ILE A 624 42.36 0.01 6.89
C ILE A 624 43.60 -0.29 6.05
N ARG A 625 44.15 0.71 5.34
CA ARG A 625 45.31 0.57 4.48
C ARG A 625 46.54 0.17 5.28
N GLU A 626 47.31 -0.76 4.78
CA GLU A 626 48.59 -1.13 5.36
C GLU A 626 49.71 -0.25 4.83
N VAL A 627 50.72 -0.03 5.68
CA VAL A 627 51.91 0.70 5.28
C VAL A 627 52.75 -0.22 4.43
N GLU A 628 53.22 0.26 3.25
CA GLU A 628 54.03 -0.52 2.34
C GLU A 628 55.49 0.00 2.29
N TYR A 629 56.43 -0.95 2.19
CA TYR A 629 57.86 -0.63 2.03
C TYR A 629 58.11 0.13 0.72
N GLY A 630 58.88 1.23 0.81
CA GLY A 630 59.22 2.05 -0.34
C GLY A 630 58.19 3.08 -0.74
N GLU A 631 57.00 3.08 -0.17
CA GLU A 631 55.92 4.04 -0.42
C GLU A 631 56.19 5.39 0.25
N VAL A 632 55.67 6.45 -0.33
CA VAL A 632 55.83 7.84 0.16
C VAL A 632 54.50 8.29 0.77
N TYR A 633 54.55 8.71 2.01
CA TYR A 633 53.41 9.23 2.76
C TYR A 633 53.62 10.69 3.14
N GLU A 634 52.55 11.43 3.30
CA GLU A 634 52.57 12.73 3.95
C GLU A 634 52.40 12.49 5.47
N GLY A 635 53.49 12.65 6.21
CA GLY A 635 53.52 12.39 7.64
C GLY A 635 53.55 13.66 8.47
N ARG A 636 52.91 13.63 9.62
CA ARG A 636 52.89 14.71 10.60
C ARG A 636 53.75 14.35 11.80
N VAL A 637 54.63 15.25 12.25
CA VAL A 637 55.43 15.05 13.46
C VAL A 637 54.56 15.05 14.69
N VAL A 638 54.52 13.92 15.43
CA VAL A 638 53.71 13.75 16.63
C VAL A 638 54.55 14.00 17.90
N SER A 639 55.79 13.52 17.90
CA SER A 639 56.73 13.73 19.00
C SER A 639 58.17 13.78 18.56
N ILE A 640 58.97 14.52 19.27
CA ILE A 640 60.41 14.72 18.99
C ILE A 640 61.21 14.07 20.12
N MET A 641 62.25 13.28 19.75
CA MET A 641 63.19 12.61 20.65
C MET A 641 64.62 12.99 20.26
N LYS A 642 65.59 12.79 21.13
CA LYS A 642 67.00 13.13 20.85
C LYS A 642 67.58 12.40 19.62
N PHE A 643 67.00 11.24 19.23
CA PHE A 643 67.46 10.39 18.14
C PHE A 643 66.62 10.50 16.86
N GLY A 644 65.53 11.25 16.86
CA GLY A 644 64.63 11.40 15.72
C GLY A 644 63.26 11.91 16.08
N ALA A 645 62.33 11.89 15.13
CA ALA A 645 60.94 12.27 15.34
C ALA A 645 60.00 11.10 15.01
N PHE A 646 58.96 10.91 15.82
CA PHE A 646 57.87 10.04 15.46
C PHE A 646 56.88 10.81 14.60
N MET A 647 56.53 10.24 13.49
CA MET A 647 55.60 10.80 12.53
C MET A 647 54.43 9.88 12.32
N GLU A 648 53.23 10.41 12.43
CA GLU A 648 52.01 9.75 12.01
C GLU A 648 51.91 9.85 10.47
N ILE A 649 51.95 8.72 9.78
CA ILE A 649 51.89 8.60 8.31
C ILE A 649 50.55 8.12 7.80
N LEU A 650 49.82 7.38 8.63
CA LEU A 650 48.40 6.99 8.47
C LEU A 650 47.72 7.06 9.84
N PRO A 651 46.41 7.25 9.93
CA PRO A 651 45.71 7.32 11.21
C PRO A 651 46.07 6.16 12.17
N GLY A 652 46.66 6.48 13.32
CA GLY A 652 47.10 5.50 14.30
C GLY A 652 48.36 4.70 13.92
N LYS A 653 49.07 5.01 12.83
CA LYS A 653 50.29 4.37 12.41
C LYS A 653 51.46 5.35 12.41
N GLU A 654 52.38 5.14 13.32
CA GLU A 654 53.55 6.00 13.48
C GLU A 654 54.84 5.32 12.99
N GLY A 655 55.68 6.12 12.39
CA GLY A 655 57.03 5.67 11.98
C GLY A 655 58.10 6.60 12.57
N LEU A 656 59.31 6.05 12.78
CA LEU A 656 60.44 6.80 13.24
C LEU A 656 61.22 7.41 12.08
N LEU A 657 61.29 8.72 12.04
CA LEU A 657 62.24 9.48 11.21
C LEU A 657 63.51 9.68 12.04
N HIS A 658 64.52 8.84 11.83
CA HIS A 658 65.76 8.94 12.57
C HIS A 658 66.47 10.23 12.18
N ILE A 659 67.27 10.83 13.10
CA ILE A 659 67.96 12.11 12.91
C ILE A 659 68.88 12.10 11.64
N SER A 660 69.45 10.95 11.30
CA SER A 660 70.28 10.77 10.10
C SER A 660 69.49 10.80 8.79
N GLU A 661 68.16 10.65 8.83
CA GLU A 661 67.29 10.55 7.69
C GLU A 661 66.48 11.86 7.43
N ILE A 662 66.66 12.89 8.30
CA ILE A 662 65.94 14.18 8.22
C ILE A 662 66.45 15.06 7.07
N SER A 663 67.81 15.20 7.00
CA SER A 663 68.43 16.07 6.00
C SER A 663 69.70 15.44 5.42
N PRO A 664 70.07 15.73 4.16
CA PRO A 664 71.37 15.37 3.62
C PRO A 664 72.56 15.93 4.44
N GLU A 665 72.38 17.13 5.03
CA GLU A 665 73.33 17.73 5.91
C GLU A 665 73.24 17.17 7.35
N ARG A 666 74.32 17.26 8.12
CA ARG A 666 74.35 16.77 9.50
C ARG A 666 73.47 17.62 10.40
N VAL A 667 72.52 17.00 11.02
CA VAL A 667 71.61 17.60 12.03
C VAL A 667 72.17 17.30 13.42
N ASP A 668 72.48 18.30 14.23
CA ASP A 668 73.01 18.08 15.57
C ASP A 668 71.93 17.93 16.62
N LYS A 669 70.78 18.60 16.46
CA LYS A 669 69.56 18.42 17.29
C LYS A 669 68.32 18.41 16.40
N VAL A 670 67.39 17.51 16.71
CA VAL A 670 66.12 17.32 15.97
C VAL A 670 65.24 18.55 16.11
N GLU A 671 65.21 19.19 17.25
CA GLU A 671 64.40 20.36 17.60
C GLU A 671 64.79 21.61 16.80
N ASP A 672 66.04 21.66 16.22
CA ASP A 672 66.52 22.78 15.44
C ASP A 672 65.95 22.77 13.99
N VAL A 673 65.42 21.62 13.54
CA VAL A 673 64.99 21.41 12.16
C VAL A 673 63.57 20.91 12.02
N LEU A 674 62.95 20.43 13.12
CA LEU A 674 61.55 19.92 13.15
C LEU A 674 60.81 20.40 14.37
N SER A 675 59.53 20.69 14.17
CA SER A 675 58.60 21.05 15.25
C SER A 675 57.43 20.04 15.27
N VAL A 676 56.88 19.81 16.46
CA VAL A 676 55.66 18.99 16.57
C VAL A 676 54.54 19.66 15.80
N GLY A 677 53.87 18.91 14.93
CA GLY A 677 52.83 19.40 14.02
C GLY A 677 53.33 19.66 12.57
N ASP A 678 54.65 19.63 12.32
CA ASP A 678 55.18 19.76 10.95
C ASP A 678 54.68 18.64 10.06
N VAL A 679 54.31 18.98 8.82
CA VAL A 679 53.79 18.05 7.81
C VAL A 679 54.66 18.07 6.58
N PHE A 680 55.19 16.89 6.19
CA PHE A 680 55.99 16.75 4.99
C PHE A 680 56.03 15.31 4.50
N LYS A 681 56.48 15.10 3.27
CA LYS A 681 56.60 13.78 2.64
C LYS A 681 57.74 13.01 3.19
N VAL A 682 57.53 11.70 3.52
CA VAL A 682 58.51 10.75 3.99
C VAL A 682 58.35 9.41 3.28
N ARG A 683 59.42 8.71 3.00
CA ARG A 683 59.44 7.37 2.40
C ARG A 683 59.67 6.33 3.46
N VAL A 684 58.94 5.20 3.40
CA VAL A 684 59.17 4.05 4.26
C VAL A 684 60.41 3.30 3.77
N ILE A 685 61.43 3.20 4.62
CA ILE A 685 62.72 2.61 4.30
C ILE A 685 62.99 1.27 5.00
N SER A 686 62.21 0.93 6.04
CA SER A 686 62.26 -0.39 6.71
C SER A 686 60.97 -0.65 7.44
N MET A 687 60.60 -1.94 7.54
CA MET A 687 59.43 -2.46 8.28
C MET A 687 59.83 -3.73 9.04
N GLU A 688 60.85 -3.68 9.89
CA GLU A 688 61.36 -4.81 10.63
C GLU A 688 60.83 -4.83 12.06
N GLY A 689 60.34 -6.01 12.52
CA GLY A 689 59.87 -6.19 13.89
C GLY A 689 58.68 -5.32 14.28
N GLY A 690 57.83 -4.97 13.31
CA GLY A 690 56.63 -4.13 13.53
C GLY A 690 56.97 -2.63 13.70
N LYS A 691 58.24 -2.22 13.49
CA LYS A 691 58.68 -0.80 13.53
C LYS A 691 58.83 -0.27 12.13
N ILE A 692 58.25 0.89 11.90
CA ILE A 692 58.32 1.61 10.61
C ILE A 692 59.44 2.65 10.70
N SER A 693 60.40 2.58 9.80
CA SER A 693 61.46 3.59 9.65
C SER A 693 61.21 4.44 8.42
N LEU A 694 61.36 5.75 8.61
CA LEU A 694 61.05 6.76 7.62
C LEU A 694 62.31 7.50 7.18
N SER A 695 62.31 8.02 5.95
CA SER A 695 63.37 8.88 5.42
C SER A 695 62.75 10.07 4.67
N LYS A 696 63.16 11.27 4.98
CA LYS A 696 62.88 12.48 4.23
C LYS A 696 63.84 12.66 3.06
N LYS A 697 65.08 12.12 3.17
CA LYS A 697 66.12 12.23 2.14
C LYS A 697 65.80 11.44 0.86
N LYS A 698 65.00 10.38 0.98
CA LYS A 698 64.70 9.40 -0.10
C LYS A 698 63.34 9.63 -0.75
N VAL A 699 62.73 10.78 -0.53
CA VAL A 699 61.44 11.17 -1.15
C VAL A 699 61.61 11.55 -2.58
#